data_e65f51dc2ddd9a5fb2eca23e4fb55df5
#
_entry.id   e65f51dc2ddd9a5fb2eca23e4fb55df5
#
_cell.length_a   1.000
_cell.length_b   1.000
_cell.length_c   1.000
_cell.angle_alpha   90.00
_cell.angle_beta   90.00
_cell.angle_gamma   90.00
#
_symmetry.space_group_name_H-M   'P 1'
#
loop_
_entity.id
_entity.type
_entity.pdbx_description
1 polymer ?
#
loop_
_entity_poly.entity_id
_entity_poly.type
_entity_poly.pdbx_seq_one_letter_code
_entity_poly.pdbx_strand_id
1 'polypeptide(L)'
;MATIKDIAKLAGVSHGTVSNVLNKRGNVSVEKIEAVYKAAKQMGYQLNTQAQLLRTNKSHKIAILLPQLVSDKYAIFFNSFRQSISLYPEITYDLFLTDDLETTELDALQKIAAGGYKQVVAVSCLQDANTYFDTLKLPASQIVFIYRQPANAHHFFTLDFSQAAEAICQQIATSRSQLVGIFSDEHGELEHSTFVSELQKSLKQCAPNKKYIVIRASNDESYKAAFDFFTLDQTPDLFVAEDIEKASFLTQASFFGSNSDCPAIFALSGNIPPILKGLHCFPMNYAQLGLEVVDELMKEDELESESLGANTVYVRNQSGNLYTATPALSTVNKDEPSLNLLILPSPSTNALKKLLPHFYRQTGIKVNLAIHPYDEVYQILGQLHLHPYYDLLRIDMACFPWFAERILQPLDNVGNGLTDLLSSFSKPTQQKFSLVGDTAYAMPFDASAQLLFYRKDLFEDPILRRRYYEKTGNELAVPTSFHEYDQVTQFFTEQHEKGQFSRPIGASTTLGSAGLIASEYLLRYYAEGGRLIEGDGIPRLEMPLAGKVLSDYLHQVSVTENIHEKWWSESVRQFEQGELAMLIAYMNLFNDVAHSDIFPKIGYASVPGGLPQLGGGALGVSRYSQKSHYAEQFYRWLYSPIVMDHLILLGGNSNHQDFSHNQEICHRYPWMPLAYQEINRGIRESSIPNGKLFNLRQAEVIIGQGITNVVNKIMTIEETIEYINQRLLVDTQGER
;
A
#
# COMPACT_ATOMS: atom_id res chain seq x y z
N MET A 1 2.44 23.78 -36.94
CA MET A 1 1.73 22.94 -35.98
C MET A 1 0.36 22.60 -36.52
N ALA A 2 -0.07 21.34 -36.46
CA ALA A 2 -1.42 20.94 -36.86
C ALA A 2 -2.45 21.65 -35.96
N THR A 3 -3.57 22.08 -36.50
CA THR A 3 -4.65 22.75 -35.78
C THR A 3 -5.90 21.87 -35.71
N ILE A 4 -6.83 22.17 -34.81
CA ILE A 4 -8.14 21.49 -34.75
C ILE A 4 -8.88 21.57 -36.10
N LYS A 5 -8.70 22.68 -36.87
CA LYS A 5 -9.28 22.83 -38.21
C LYS A 5 -8.66 21.83 -39.21
N ASP A 6 -7.38 21.58 -39.12
CA ASP A 6 -6.69 20.63 -40.00
C ASP A 6 -7.12 19.18 -39.69
N ILE A 7 -7.27 18.84 -38.40
CA ILE A 7 -7.82 17.56 -37.96
C ILE A 7 -9.26 17.39 -38.45
N ALA A 8 -10.11 18.42 -38.33
CA ALA A 8 -11.49 18.39 -38.80
C ALA A 8 -11.57 18.11 -40.29
N LYS A 9 -10.69 18.73 -41.07
CA LYS A 9 -10.59 18.53 -42.53
C LYS A 9 -10.13 17.11 -42.87
N LEU A 10 -9.12 16.60 -42.16
CA LEU A 10 -8.58 15.24 -42.41
C LEU A 10 -9.54 14.15 -41.95
N ALA A 11 -10.22 14.35 -40.83
CA ALA A 11 -11.21 13.41 -40.29
C ALA A 11 -12.60 13.49 -40.98
N GLY A 12 -12.84 14.49 -41.82
CA GLY A 12 -14.14 14.68 -42.49
C GLY A 12 -15.28 15.05 -41.55
N VAL A 13 -15.00 15.73 -40.45
CA VAL A 13 -15.99 16.10 -39.42
C VAL A 13 -15.98 17.61 -39.12
N SER A 14 -16.99 18.10 -38.40
CA SER A 14 -17.03 19.51 -38.02
C SER A 14 -15.97 19.85 -36.97
N HIS A 15 -15.56 21.12 -36.92
CA HIS A 15 -14.66 21.64 -35.88
C HIS A 15 -15.21 21.40 -34.46
N GLY A 16 -16.54 21.53 -34.30
CA GLY A 16 -17.22 21.24 -33.03
C GLY A 16 -17.12 19.76 -32.66
N THR A 17 -17.21 18.84 -33.62
CA THR A 17 -17.04 17.40 -33.42
C THR A 17 -15.63 17.09 -32.94
N VAL A 18 -14.59 17.66 -33.60
CA VAL A 18 -13.20 17.48 -33.17
C VAL A 18 -12.99 18.02 -31.75
N SER A 19 -13.52 19.21 -31.48
CA SER A 19 -13.43 19.81 -30.14
C SER A 19 -14.10 18.94 -29.07
N ASN A 20 -15.29 18.39 -29.35
CA ASN A 20 -16.00 17.52 -28.43
C ASN A 20 -15.26 16.21 -28.18
N VAL A 21 -14.71 15.59 -29.23
CA VAL A 21 -13.93 14.35 -29.12
C VAL A 21 -12.65 14.57 -28.32
N LEU A 22 -11.87 15.59 -28.63
CA LEU A 22 -10.60 15.87 -27.96
C LEU A 22 -10.80 16.32 -26.50
N ASN A 23 -11.96 16.92 -26.17
CA ASN A 23 -12.32 17.33 -24.82
C ASN A 23 -13.17 16.29 -24.08
N LYS A 24 -13.35 15.10 -24.65
CA LYS A 24 -14.18 14.02 -24.07
C LYS A 24 -15.61 14.47 -23.71
N ARG A 25 -16.20 15.36 -24.51
CA ARG A 25 -17.54 15.93 -24.27
C ARG A 25 -18.51 15.60 -25.41
N GLY A 26 -19.76 15.37 -25.06
CA GLY A 26 -20.88 15.24 -26.01
C GLY A 26 -21.03 13.84 -26.64
N ASN A 27 -22.25 13.59 -27.18
CA ASN A 27 -22.61 12.35 -27.88
C ASN A 27 -22.05 12.36 -29.31
N VAL A 28 -20.87 11.80 -29.53
CA VAL A 28 -20.25 11.63 -30.85
C VAL A 28 -20.20 10.13 -31.16
N SER A 29 -20.53 9.72 -32.41
CA SER A 29 -20.50 8.31 -32.82
C SER A 29 -19.06 7.77 -32.82
N VAL A 30 -18.91 6.45 -32.65
CA VAL A 30 -17.59 5.78 -32.57
C VAL A 30 -16.76 6.03 -33.83
N GLU A 31 -17.38 5.97 -35.01
CA GLU A 31 -16.67 6.19 -36.28
C GLU A 31 -16.04 7.59 -36.35
N LYS A 32 -16.75 8.60 -35.83
CA LYS A 32 -16.23 9.98 -35.81
C LYS A 32 -15.13 10.14 -34.73
N ILE A 33 -15.25 9.46 -33.60
CA ILE A 33 -14.21 9.45 -32.56
C ILE A 33 -12.94 8.82 -33.14
N GLU A 34 -13.04 7.66 -33.76
CA GLU A 34 -11.89 6.96 -34.38
C GLU A 34 -11.25 7.79 -35.49
N ALA A 35 -12.06 8.40 -36.38
CA ALA A 35 -11.57 9.26 -37.46
C ALA A 35 -10.79 10.46 -36.92
N VAL A 36 -11.26 11.11 -35.87
CA VAL A 36 -10.59 12.25 -35.21
C VAL A 36 -9.26 11.82 -34.55
N TYR A 37 -9.23 10.73 -33.80
CA TYR A 37 -7.99 10.26 -33.19
C TYR A 37 -6.96 9.79 -34.23
N LYS A 38 -7.40 9.11 -35.30
CA LYS A 38 -6.54 8.71 -36.40
C LYS A 38 -5.93 9.92 -37.10
N ALA A 39 -6.74 10.94 -37.37
CA ALA A 39 -6.29 12.19 -38.01
C ALA A 39 -5.32 12.95 -37.08
N ALA A 40 -5.60 13.05 -35.80
CA ALA A 40 -4.73 13.70 -34.82
C ALA A 40 -3.37 12.99 -34.72
N LYS A 41 -3.35 11.65 -34.67
CA LYS A 41 -2.12 10.84 -34.65
C LYS A 41 -1.30 10.98 -35.94
N GLN A 42 -1.94 10.97 -37.11
CA GLN A 42 -1.27 11.16 -38.41
C GLN A 42 -0.61 12.53 -38.57
N MET A 43 -1.21 13.56 -37.96
CA MET A 43 -0.72 14.93 -37.99
C MET A 43 0.25 15.27 -36.89
N GLY A 44 0.60 14.32 -36.00
CA GLY A 44 1.42 14.57 -34.83
C GLY A 44 0.81 15.64 -33.89
N TYR A 45 -0.53 15.74 -33.88
CA TYR A 45 -1.21 16.73 -33.06
C TYR A 45 -1.11 16.31 -31.59
N GLN A 46 -0.36 17.08 -30.82
CA GLN A 46 -0.44 17.06 -29.37
C GLN A 46 -1.49 18.08 -28.96
N LEU A 47 -2.44 17.67 -28.11
CA LEU A 47 -3.39 18.60 -27.51
C LEU A 47 -2.57 19.76 -26.89
N ASN A 48 -2.69 20.92 -27.51
CA ASN A 48 -2.12 22.12 -26.91
C ASN A 48 -3.02 22.54 -25.74
N THR A 49 -2.79 21.93 -24.59
CA THR A 49 -3.45 22.25 -23.32
C THR A 49 -3.33 23.75 -23.04
N GLN A 50 -2.22 24.39 -23.40
CA GLN A 50 -2.04 25.84 -23.26
C GLN A 50 -3.04 26.66 -24.08
N ALA A 51 -3.36 26.27 -25.32
CA ALA A 51 -4.36 26.96 -26.13
C ALA A 51 -5.80 26.76 -25.63
N GLN A 52 -6.05 25.63 -24.98
CA GLN A 52 -7.34 25.33 -24.34
C GLN A 52 -7.49 26.11 -23.03
N LEU A 53 -6.41 26.22 -22.27
CA LEU A 53 -6.30 26.93 -21.01
C LEU A 53 -6.43 28.46 -21.19
N LEU A 54 -5.86 29.02 -22.27
CA LEU A 54 -6.04 30.43 -22.65
C LEU A 54 -7.49 30.78 -23.06
N ARG A 55 -8.29 29.79 -23.51
CA ARG A 55 -9.70 30.04 -23.85
C ARG A 55 -10.64 29.97 -22.65
N THR A 56 -10.30 29.24 -21.60
CA THR A 56 -11.18 29.05 -20.43
C THR A 56 -10.86 29.98 -19.27
N ASN A 57 -9.73 30.70 -19.29
CA ASN A 57 -9.24 31.58 -18.22
C ASN A 57 -9.18 30.92 -16.81
N LYS A 58 -9.12 29.59 -16.74
CA LYS A 58 -9.30 28.79 -15.51
C LYS A 58 -8.26 27.71 -15.27
N SER A 59 -7.12 27.71 -15.95
CA SER A 59 -6.09 26.73 -15.58
C SER A 59 -5.12 27.32 -14.58
N HIS A 60 -5.02 26.65 -13.46
CA HIS A 60 -4.05 26.93 -12.44
C HIS A 60 -2.87 25.97 -12.61
N LYS A 61 -1.71 26.50 -12.94
CA LYS A 61 -0.51 25.69 -13.14
C LYS A 61 0.54 26.02 -12.08
N ILE A 62 1.01 25.02 -11.35
CA ILE A 62 1.96 25.14 -10.24
C ILE A 62 3.31 24.59 -10.68
N ALA A 63 4.40 25.28 -10.38
CA ALA A 63 5.75 24.76 -10.51
C ALA A 63 6.27 24.29 -9.15
N ILE A 64 6.90 23.13 -9.11
CA ILE A 64 7.51 22.58 -7.90
C ILE A 64 9.00 22.39 -8.20
N LEU A 65 9.85 23.08 -7.43
CA LEU A 65 11.30 22.96 -7.53
C LEU A 65 11.80 22.19 -6.30
N LEU A 66 12.43 21.06 -6.53
CA LEU A 66 13.05 20.25 -5.47
C LEU A 66 14.49 19.92 -5.85
N PRO A 67 15.41 19.76 -4.89
CA PRO A 67 16.77 19.32 -5.20
C PRO A 67 16.79 17.97 -5.91
N GLN A 68 16.07 16.99 -5.34
CA GLN A 68 16.04 15.61 -5.81
C GLN A 68 14.87 14.85 -5.14
N LEU A 69 14.63 13.59 -5.55
CA LEU A 69 13.64 12.71 -4.95
C LEU A 69 14.24 11.46 -4.28
N VAL A 70 15.57 11.40 -4.11
CA VAL A 70 16.24 10.28 -3.43
C VAL A 70 16.11 10.40 -1.93
N SER A 71 16.23 11.61 -1.37
CA SER A 71 16.02 11.86 0.05
C SER A 71 14.56 11.67 0.45
N ASP A 72 14.32 10.93 1.53
CA ASP A 72 12.98 10.63 2.06
C ASP A 72 12.17 11.91 2.36
N LYS A 73 12.80 12.98 2.86
CA LYS A 73 12.13 14.25 3.15
C LYS A 73 11.46 14.87 1.91
N TYR A 74 12.15 14.89 0.77
CA TYR A 74 11.61 15.46 -0.47
C TYR A 74 10.63 14.52 -1.16
N ALA A 75 10.92 13.21 -1.16
CA ALA A 75 10.04 12.21 -1.76
C ALA A 75 8.69 12.14 -1.05
N ILE A 76 8.68 12.12 0.28
CA ILE A 76 7.45 12.05 1.08
C ILE A 76 6.65 13.35 0.93
N PHE A 77 7.31 14.51 1.02
CA PHE A 77 6.67 15.81 0.76
C PHE A 77 5.98 15.82 -0.61
N PHE A 78 6.72 15.47 -1.67
CA PHE A 78 6.18 15.49 -3.04
C PHE A 78 5.02 14.53 -3.23
N ASN A 79 5.11 13.32 -2.69
CA ASN A 79 4.03 12.33 -2.77
C ASN A 79 2.76 12.83 -2.06
N SER A 80 2.89 13.40 -0.88
CA SER A 80 1.76 13.96 -0.14
C SER A 80 1.16 15.18 -0.87
N PHE A 81 2.01 16.08 -1.38
CA PHE A 81 1.59 17.21 -2.23
C PHE A 81 0.80 16.72 -3.44
N ARG A 82 1.34 15.74 -4.17
CA ARG A 82 0.71 15.16 -5.36
C ARG A 82 -0.65 14.54 -5.07
N GLN A 83 -0.77 13.82 -3.95
CA GLN A 83 -2.03 13.23 -3.52
C GLN A 83 -3.06 14.30 -3.18
N SER A 84 -2.68 15.31 -2.43
CA SER A 84 -3.57 16.38 -2.03
C SER A 84 -4.03 17.23 -3.24
N ILE A 85 -3.10 17.59 -4.14
CA ILE A 85 -3.43 18.38 -5.32
C ILE A 85 -4.32 17.63 -6.32
N SER A 86 -4.31 16.29 -6.31
CA SER A 86 -5.17 15.48 -7.17
C SER A 86 -6.66 15.62 -6.86
N LEU A 87 -7.02 16.20 -5.70
CA LEU A 87 -8.40 16.53 -5.34
C LEU A 87 -8.94 17.75 -6.12
N TYR A 88 -8.06 18.49 -6.82
CA TYR A 88 -8.36 19.68 -7.59
C TYR A 88 -8.09 19.45 -9.09
N PRO A 89 -9.05 18.87 -9.85
CA PRO A 89 -8.82 18.44 -11.25
C PRO A 89 -8.48 19.58 -12.22
N GLU A 90 -8.82 20.82 -11.85
CA GLU A 90 -8.52 22.04 -12.63
C GLU A 90 -7.07 22.53 -12.48
N ILE A 91 -6.33 21.94 -11.53
CA ILE A 91 -4.95 22.32 -11.25
C ILE A 91 -3.99 21.32 -11.90
N THR A 92 -2.96 21.82 -12.50
CA THR A 92 -1.85 21.01 -13.04
C THR A 92 -0.54 21.47 -12.42
N TYR A 93 0.41 20.59 -12.32
CA TYR A 93 1.75 20.90 -11.80
C TYR A 93 2.84 20.26 -12.64
N ASP A 94 4.02 20.88 -12.62
CA ASP A 94 5.25 20.29 -13.16
C ASP A 94 6.35 20.32 -12.09
N LEU A 95 7.13 19.23 -12.05
CA LEU A 95 8.27 19.07 -11.17
C LEU A 95 9.55 19.45 -11.91
N PHE A 96 10.37 20.27 -11.27
CA PHE A 96 11.72 20.65 -11.71
C PHE A 96 12.72 20.16 -10.65
N LEU A 97 13.66 19.34 -11.06
CA LEU A 97 14.76 18.91 -10.19
C LEU A 97 15.95 19.84 -10.43
N THR A 98 16.50 20.40 -9.34
CA THR A 98 17.55 21.41 -9.39
C THR A 98 18.93 20.86 -9.05
N ASP A 99 19.03 19.64 -8.50
CA ASP A 99 20.24 18.99 -8.02
C ASP A 99 21.05 19.85 -7.04
N ASP A 100 20.39 20.79 -6.35
CA ASP A 100 20.99 21.80 -5.48
C ASP A 100 22.04 22.69 -6.17
N LEU A 101 21.94 22.83 -7.50
CA LEU A 101 22.85 23.67 -8.28
C LEU A 101 22.17 25.00 -8.65
N GLU A 102 22.81 26.11 -8.30
CA GLU A 102 22.33 27.46 -8.59
C GLU A 102 22.03 27.65 -10.09
N THR A 103 22.91 27.15 -10.96
CA THR A 103 22.73 27.24 -12.43
C THR A 103 21.50 26.49 -12.91
N THR A 104 21.23 25.30 -12.37
CA THR A 104 20.07 24.49 -12.74
C THR A 104 18.77 25.12 -12.22
N GLU A 105 18.82 25.69 -11.02
CA GLU A 105 17.68 26.41 -10.44
C GLU A 105 17.34 27.65 -11.25
N LEU A 106 18.32 28.46 -11.65
CA LEU A 106 18.12 29.65 -12.51
C LEU A 106 17.55 29.27 -13.89
N ASP A 107 18.03 28.18 -14.49
CA ASP A 107 17.48 27.66 -15.75
C ASP A 107 16.02 27.20 -15.59
N ALA A 108 15.69 26.58 -14.46
CA ALA A 108 14.32 26.19 -14.13
C ALA A 108 13.42 27.44 -14.00
N LEU A 109 13.89 28.49 -13.31
CA LEU A 109 13.14 29.74 -13.18
C LEU A 109 12.83 30.39 -14.53
N GLN A 110 13.78 30.39 -15.48
CA GLN A 110 13.53 30.89 -16.83
C GLN A 110 12.46 30.08 -17.57
N LYS A 111 12.47 28.76 -17.44
CA LYS A 111 11.44 27.87 -18.03
C LYS A 111 10.08 28.11 -17.40
N ILE A 112 10.04 28.33 -16.09
CA ILE A 112 8.81 28.63 -15.33
C ILE A 112 8.25 29.99 -15.77
N ALA A 113 9.08 31.02 -15.88
CA ALA A 113 8.66 32.36 -16.35
C ALA A 113 8.02 32.30 -17.75
N ALA A 114 8.55 31.45 -18.64
CA ALA A 114 8.01 31.26 -19.99
C ALA A 114 6.77 30.31 -20.02
N GLY A 115 6.55 29.51 -18.99
CA GLY A 115 5.58 28.40 -18.95
C GLY A 115 4.16 28.76 -18.49
N GLY A 116 3.92 29.99 -18.03
CA GLY A 116 2.60 30.46 -17.59
C GLY A 116 2.12 29.88 -16.26
N TYR A 117 3.03 29.57 -15.38
CA TYR A 117 2.73 29.13 -14.01
C TYR A 117 2.17 30.27 -13.18
N LYS A 118 1.25 29.98 -12.30
CA LYS A 118 0.62 30.95 -11.40
C LYS A 118 1.16 30.90 -9.98
N GLN A 119 1.66 29.75 -9.56
CA GLN A 119 2.23 29.55 -8.23
C GLN A 119 3.50 28.70 -8.33
N VAL A 120 4.39 28.89 -7.37
CA VAL A 120 5.68 28.20 -7.29
C VAL A 120 5.89 27.71 -5.85
N VAL A 121 6.30 26.46 -5.71
CA VAL A 121 6.78 25.85 -4.46
C VAL A 121 8.24 25.48 -4.65
N ALA A 122 9.14 25.94 -3.80
CA ALA A 122 10.57 25.76 -4.02
C ALA A 122 11.33 25.39 -2.74
N VAL A 123 12.24 24.40 -2.87
CA VAL A 123 13.42 24.26 -2.02
C VAL A 123 14.55 24.95 -2.75
N SER A 124 14.91 26.14 -2.33
CA SER A 124 15.89 26.96 -3.04
C SER A 124 17.31 26.79 -2.49
N CYS A 125 18.31 26.79 -3.36
CA CYS A 125 19.72 26.96 -3.01
C CYS A 125 20.19 28.41 -3.16
N LEU A 126 19.34 29.31 -3.68
CA LEU A 126 19.65 30.74 -3.82
C LEU A 126 19.57 31.45 -2.47
N GLN A 127 20.47 32.42 -2.27
CA GLN A 127 20.56 33.18 -1.02
C GLN A 127 19.42 34.19 -0.83
N ASP A 128 18.83 34.72 -1.93
CA ASP A 128 17.85 35.81 -1.91
C ASP A 128 16.64 35.46 -2.79
N ALA A 129 15.45 35.53 -2.21
CA ALA A 129 14.16 35.34 -2.88
C ALA A 129 13.86 36.41 -3.95
N ASN A 130 14.50 37.56 -3.91
CA ASN A 130 14.33 38.59 -4.93
C ASN A 130 14.65 38.07 -6.34
N THR A 131 15.56 37.14 -6.49
CA THR A 131 15.84 36.48 -7.77
C THR A 131 14.59 35.79 -8.34
N TYR A 132 13.77 35.14 -7.51
CA TYR A 132 12.49 34.56 -7.91
C TYR A 132 11.49 35.64 -8.34
N PHE A 133 11.32 36.71 -7.52
CA PHE A 133 10.37 37.77 -7.80
C PHE A 133 10.72 38.49 -9.09
N ASP A 134 12.01 38.79 -9.30
CA ASP A 134 12.51 39.50 -10.48
C ASP A 134 12.40 38.64 -11.76
N THR A 135 12.62 37.34 -11.66
CA THR A 135 12.58 36.43 -12.83
C THR A 135 11.16 36.09 -13.22
N LEU A 136 10.33 35.72 -12.24
CA LEU A 136 9.01 35.15 -12.48
C LEU A 136 7.93 36.19 -12.67
N LYS A 137 8.12 37.39 -12.10
CA LYS A 137 7.13 38.49 -12.08
C LYS A 137 5.79 38.09 -11.46
N LEU A 138 5.81 37.11 -10.56
CA LEU A 138 4.67 36.67 -9.77
C LEU A 138 4.58 37.47 -8.48
N PRO A 139 3.37 37.69 -7.93
CA PRO A 139 3.21 38.21 -6.58
C PRO A 139 3.96 37.37 -5.56
N ALA A 140 4.53 37.96 -4.54
CA ALA A 140 5.27 37.28 -3.50
C ALA A 140 4.40 36.22 -2.75
N SER A 141 3.09 36.46 -2.65
CA SER A 141 2.11 35.54 -2.09
C SER A 141 1.94 34.25 -2.89
N GLN A 142 2.39 34.22 -4.14
CA GLN A 142 2.28 33.05 -5.01
C GLN A 142 3.57 32.21 -5.08
N ILE A 143 4.59 32.53 -4.27
CA ILE A 143 5.86 31.85 -4.20
C ILE A 143 6.06 31.35 -2.77
N VAL A 144 6.02 30.04 -2.57
CA VAL A 144 6.16 29.38 -1.28
C VAL A 144 7.51 28.69 -1.22
N PHE A 145 8.34 29.07 -0.27
CA PHE A 145 9.60 28.37 0.01
C PHE A 145 9.36 27.32 1.10
N ILE A 146 10.03 26.18 0.97
CA ILE A 146 9.94 25.07 1.93
C ILE A 146 11.33 24.60 2.35
N TYR A 147 11.46 24.15 3.58
CA TYR A 147 12.70 23.65 4.23
C TYR A 147 13.84 24.66 4.36
N ARG A 148 14.09 25.49 3.36
CA ARG A 148 15.14 26.51 3.32
C ARG A 148 14.51 27.86 3.06
N GLN A 149 14.89 28.86 3.85
CA GLN A 149 14.36 30.21 3.76
C GLN A 149 15.41 31.15 3.16
N PRO A 150 15.32 31.51 1.87
CA PRO A 150 16.12 32.58 1.30
C PRO A 150 15.85 33.90 2.00
N ALA A 151 16.83 34.84 2.04
CA ALA A 151 16.57 36.20 2.49
C ALA A 151 15.42 36.82 1.68
N ASN A 152 14.62 37.67 2.31
CA ASN A 152 13.44 38.29 1.69
C ASN A 152 12.31 37.34 1.26
N ALA A 153 12.32 36.08 1.69
CA ALA A 153 11.19 35.18 1.44
C ALA A 153 9.95 35.63 2.21
N HIS A 154 8.79 35.77 1.50
CA HIS A 154 7.53 36.19 2.11
C HIS A 154 6.73 35.04 2.70
N HIS A 155 6.70 33.90 2.02
CA HIS A 155 6.01 32.68 2.48
C HIS A 155 7.02 31.55 2.64
N PHE A 156 7.14 31.06 3.86
CA PHE A 156 8.06 29.98 4.20
C PHE A 156 7.37 28.95 5.07
N PHE A 157 7.48 27.68 4.67
CA PHE A 157 6.95 26.53 5.39
C PHE A 157 8.07 25.56 5.75
N THR A 158 8.13 25.17 6.99
CA THR A 158 9.10 24.16 7.47
C THR A 158 8.48 23.34 8.59
N LEU A 159 9.16 22.26 8.97
CA LEU A 159 8.79 21.46 10.13
C LEU A 159 9.33 22.09 11.42
N ASP A 160 8.62 21.85 12.52
CA ASP A 160 9.12 22.13 13.85
C ASP A 160 10.10 21.05 14.29
N PHE A 161 11.38 21.36 14.30
CA PHE A 161 12.46 20.45 14.68
C PHE A 161 12.77 20.47 16.18
N SER A 162 12.11 21.28 16.99
CA SER A 162 12.43 21.47 18.41
C SER A 162 12.37 20.16 19.21
N GLN A 163 11.31 19.36 19.02
CA GLN A 163 11.15 18.09 19.70
C GLN A 163 12.23 17.07 19.31
N ALA A 164 12.60 17.01 18.03
CA ALA A 164 13.67 16.13 17.56
C ALA A 164 15.01 16.55 18.15
N ALA A 165 15.31 17.85 18.12
CA ALA A 165 16.54 18.40 18.67
C ALA A 165 16.66 18.16 20.17
N GLU A 166 15.58 18.36 20.94
CA GLU A 166 15.55 18.09 22.38
C GLU A 166 15.73 16.60 22.69
N ALA A 167 15.01 15.71 22.00
CA ALA A 167 15.12 14.27 22.22
C ALA A 167 16.54 13.74 21.97
N ILE A 168 17.13 14.17 20.86
CA ILE A 168 18.52 13.79 20.51
C ILE A 168 19.50 14.42 21.49
N CYS A 169 19.30 15.69 21.86
CA CYS A 169 20.16 16.37 22.83
C CYS A 169 20.17 15.68 24.20
N GLN A 170 19.02 15.19 24.69
CA GLN A 170 18.95 14.43 25.96
C GLN A 170 19.79 13.16 25.89
N GLN A 171 19.78 12.45 24.77
CA GLN A 171 20.62 11.26 24.58
C GLN A 171 22.12 11.63 24.55
N ILE A 172 22.49 12.70 23.85
CA ILE A 172 23.85 13.21 23.80
C ILE A 172 24.31 13.61 25.22
N ALA A 173 23.49 14.31 25.98
CA ALA A 173 23.83 14.77 27.35
C ALA A 173 24.13 13.59 28.28
N THR A 174 23.37 12.50 28.15
CA THR A 174 23.57 11.29 29.01
C THR A 174 24.66 10.35 28.48
N SER A 175 25.14 10.53 27.27
CA SER A 175 26.18 9.73 26.66
C SER A 175 27.56 9.99 27.30
N ARG A 176 28.50 9.05 27.12
CA ARG A 176 29.91 9.23 27.53
C ARG A 176 30.71 10.03 26.47
N SER A 177 30.16 10.25 25.31
CA SER A 177 30.82 10.99 24.23
C SER A 177 31.23 12.40 24.67
N GLN A 178 32.39 12.84 24.26
CA GLN A 178 32.88 14.21 24.48
C GLN A 178 32.84 15.07 23.20
N LEU A 179 32.88 14.41 22.04
CA LEU A 179 32.87 15.06 20.75
C LEU A 179 31.78 14.45 19.86
N VAL A 180 30.90 15.31 19.37
CA VAL A 180 29.78 14.93 18.51
C VAL A 180 30.03 15.40 17.08
N GLY A 181 29.91 14.49 16.11
CA GLY A 181 29.92 14.82 14.69
C GLY A 181 28.50 15.17 14.20
N ILE A 182 28.32 16.28 13.58
CA ILE A 182 27.04 16.70 12.99
C ILE A 182 27.21 16.74 11.46
N PHE A 183 26.39 15.94 10.75
CA PHE A 183 26.44 15.84 9.30
C PHE A 183 25.19 16.45 8.68
N SER A 184 25.35 17.51 7.91
CA SER A 184 24.28 18.36 7.39
C SER A 184 24.41 18.60 5.88
N ASP A 185 23.35 19.14 5.28
CA ASP A 185 23.37 19.65 3.91
C ASP A 185 24.27 20.88 3.78
N GLU A 186 24.84 21.09 2.60
CA GLU A 186 25.71 22.24 2.30
C GLU A 186 25.03 23.58 2.53
N HIS A 187 23.76 23.68 2.16
CA HIS A 187 22.95 24.91 2.28
C HIS A 187 22.27 25.08 3.65
N GLY A 188 22.71 24.33 4.67
CA GLY A 188 22.16 24.42 6.03
C GLY A 188 22.45 25.73 6.79
N GLU A 189 23.02 26.74 6.14
CA GLU A 189 23.26 28.08 6.72
C GLU A 189 22.22 29.13 6.29
N LEU A 190 21.33 28.83 5.34
CA LEU A 190 20.25 29.73 4.98
C LEU A 190 19.37 29.95 6.20
N GLU A 191 19.17 31.23 6.55
CA GLU A 191 18.68 31.71 7.83
C GLU A 191 17.37 31.04 8.30
N HIS A 192 17.36 30.72 9.58
CA HIS A 192 16.27 30.35 10.48
C HIS A 192 15.69 28.92 10.37
N SER A 193 15.74 28.26 11.54
CA SER A 193 15.08 27.01 11.92
C SER A 193 15.34 25.76 11.05
N THR A 194 16.59 25.54 10.70
CA THR A 194 17.01 24.19 10.28
C THR A 194 17.15 23.27 11.51
N PHE A 195 17.03 21.95 11.30
CA PHE A 195 17.26 20.98 12.38
C PHE A 195 18.61 21.20 13.08
N VAL A 196 19.66 21.50 12.33
CA VAL A 196 21.00 21.72 12.88
C VAL A 196 21.04 22.95 13.77
N SER A 197 20.37 24.05 13.40
CA SER A 197 20.32 25.27 14.23
C SER A 197 19.57 25.02 15.54
N GLU A 198 18.45 24.29 15.52
CA GLU A 198 17.71 23.92 16.74
C GLU A 198 18.51 22.93 17.59
N LEU A 199 19.22 21.97 16.98
CA LEU A 199 20.10 21.05 17.70
C LEU A 199 21.25 21.80 18.40
N GLN A 200 21.92 22.74 17.71
CA GLN A 200 22.99 23.53 18.30
C GLN A 200 22.49 24.41 19.46
N LYS A 201 21.28 24.98 19.34
CA LYS A 201 20.63 25.72 20.42
C LYS A 201 20.34 24.83 21.62
N SER A 202 19.78 23.65 21.38
CA SER A 202 19.50 22.64 22.42
C SER A 202 20.79 22.14 23.07
N LEU A 203 21.86 21.88 22.32
CA LEU A 203 23.17 21.46 22.84
C LEU A 203 23.78 22.50 23.77
N LYS A 204 23.70 23.79 23.45
CA LYS A 204 24.16 24.88 24.32
C LYS A 204 23.43 24.90 25.65
N GLN A 205 22.16 24.48 25.69
CA GLN A 205 21.34 24.50 26.89
C GLN A 205 21.51 23.22 27.73
N CYS A 206 21.37 22.05 27.12
CA CYS A 206 21.29 20.77 27.84
C CYS A 206 22.66 20.02 27.94
N ALA A 207 23.61 20.33 27.07
CA ALA A 207 24.93 19.67 27.03
C ALA A 207 26.09 20.65 26.81
N PRO A 208 26.23 21.74 27.59
CA PRO A 208 27.19 22.83 27.35
C PRO A 208 28.66 22.39 27.38
N ASN A 209 28.95 21.26 28.01
CA ASN A 209 30.31 20.72 28.11
C ASN A 209 30.71 19.80 26.94
N LYS A 210 29.79 19.51 26.03
CA LYS A 210 30.06 18.70 24.84
C LYS A 210 30.60 19.55 23.71
N LYS A 211 31.63 19.07 23.02
CA LYS A 211 32.12 19.68 21.79
C LYS A 211 31.42 19.05 20.59
N TYR A 212 31.27 19.82 19.53
CA TYR A 212 30.75 19.30 18.26
C TYR A 212 31.50 19.85 17.06
N ILE A 213 31.54 19.04 16.00
CA ILE A 213 32.09 19.39 14.69
C ILE A 213 30.96 19.23 13.68
N VAL A 214 30.77 20.23 12.81
CA VAL A 214 29.77 20.17 11.73
C VAL A 214 30.51 20.03 10.41
N ILE A 215 30.20 18.96 9.67
CA ILE A 215 30.59 18.81 8.27
C ILE A 215 29.34 18.99 7.43
N ARG A 216 29.44 19.81 6.39
CA ARG A 216 28.39 20.06 5.43
C ARG A 216 28.81 19.57 4.07
N ALA A 217 27.90 18.93 3.34
CA ALA A 217 28.18 18.45 2.00
C ALA A 217 26.93 18.45 1.14
N SER A 218 27.09 18.73 -0.15
CA SER A 218 26.08 18.48 -1.17
C SER A 218 25.77 16.97 -1.25
N ASN A 219 24.66 16.63 -1.88
CA ASN A 219 24.27 15.23 -1.99
C ASN A 219 25.32 14.38 -2.70
N ASP A 220 25.92 14.89 -3.78
CA ASP A 220 26.94 14.17 -4.57
C ASP A 220 28.24 13.95 -3.79
N GLU A 221 28.59 14.84 -2.87
CA GLU A 221 29.79 14.75 -2.06
C GLU A 221 29.59 14.09 -0.69
N SER A 222 28.34 13.87 -0.28
CA SER A 222 28.00 13.36 1.06
C SER A 222 28.66 12.03 1.38
N TYR A 223 28.79 11.11 0.40
CA TYR A 223 29.48 9.84 0.63
C TYR A 223 30.93 10.06 1.04
N LYS A 224 31.67 10.89 0.29
CA LYS A 224 33.08 11.23 0.55
C LYS A 224 33.24 12.00 1.87
N ALA A 225 32.39 13.00 2.09
CA ALA A 225 32.42 13.83 3.29
C ALA A 225 32.15 13.04 4.58
N ALA A 226 31.38 11.94 4.52
CA ALA A 226 31.21 11.05 5.67
C ALA A 226 32.54 10.45 6.16
N PHE A 227 33.48 10.17 5.27
CA PHE A 227 34.82 9.66 5.63
C PHE A 227 35.70 10.71 6.26
N ASP A 228 35.49 12.01 5.98
CA ASP A 228 36.29 13.10 6.55
C ASP A 228 36.22 13.15 8.07
N PHE A 229 35.05 12.76 8.66
CA PHE A 229 34.94 12.63 10.12
C PHE A 229 35.94 11.65 10.72
N PHE A 230 36.33 10.61 10.00
CA PHE A 230 37.20 9.54 10.47
C PHE A 230 38.68 9.81 10.15
N THR A 231 38.99 10.94 9.46
CA THR A 231 40.33 11.42 9.19
C THR A 231 40.76 12.60 10.07
N LEU A 232 39.86 13.05 10.97
CA LEU A 232 40.16 14.12 11.92
C LEU A 232 41.15 13.65 13.01
N ASP A 233 41.93 14.57 13.54
CA ASP A 233 42.83 14.30 14.68
C ASP A 233 42.12 13.73 15.90
N GLN A 234 40.88 14.17 16.11
CA GLN A 234 39.96 13.62 17.10
C GLN A 234 38.69 13.21 16.37
N THR A 235 38.51 11.92 16.17
CA THR A 235 37.28 11.34 15.57
C THR A 235 36.12 11.40 16.56
N PRO A 236 34.94 11.92 16.15
CA PRO A 236 33.74 11.82 16.96
C PRO A 236 33.35 10.36 17.24
N ASP A 237 32.85 10.09 18.43
CA ASP A 237 32.38 8.78 18.86
C ASP A 237 30.85 8.69 18.91
N LEU A 238 30.17 9.80 18.58
CA LEU A 238 28.73 9.91 18.41
C LEU A 238 28.43 10.88 17.27
N PHE A 239 27.43 10.54 16.44
CA PHE A 239 27.07 11.34 15.27
C PHE A 239 25.60 11.72 15.28
N VAL A 240 25.29 12.84 14.65
CA VAL A 240 23.93 13.27 14.28
C VAL A 240 23.90 13.59 12.79
N ALA A 241 23.04 12.93 12.05
CA ALA A 241 22.82 13.14 10.63
C ALA A 241 21.46 13.81 10.40
N GLU A 242 21.40 14.70 9.43
CA GLU A 242 20.17 15.42 9.10
C GLU A 242 19.10 14.50 8.49
N ASP A 243 19.50 13.40 7.87
CA ASP A 243 18.61 12.41 7.25
C ASP A 243 19.22 10.99 7.30
N ILE A 244 18.39 10.02 6.85
CA ILE A 244 18.78 8.60 6.81
C ILE A 244 19.89 8.32 5.79
N GLU A 245 19.95 9.06 4.69
CA GLU A 245 20.95 8.86 3.66
C GLU A 245 22.35 9.18 4.21
N LYS A 246 22.52 10.36 4.84
CA LYS A 246 23.76 10.75 5.53
C LYS A 246 24.13 9.80 6.66
N ALA A 247 23.13 9.32 7.42
CA ALA A 247 23.36 8.30 8.46
C ALA A 247 23.89 6.98 7.86
N SER A 248 23.38 6.58 6.70
CA SER A 248 23.87 5.39 5.98
C SER A 248 25.34 5.57 5.54
N PHE A 249 25.70 6.74 5.03
CA PHE A 249 27.09 7.03 4.64
C PHE A 249 28.04 7.05 5.85
N LEU A 250 27.61 7.63 6.97
CA LEU A 250 28.37 7.56 8.22
C LEU A 250 28.56 6.12 8.71
N THR A 251 27.52 5.29 8.59
CA THR A 251 27.60 3.86 8.95
C THR A 251 28.66 3.15 8.08
N GLN A 252 28.65 3.41 6.77
CA GLN A 252 29.63 2.83 5.84
C GLN A 252 31.04 3.35 6.13
N ALA A 253 31.20 4.67 6.32
CA ALA A 253 32.49 5.26 6.64
C ALA A 253 33.05 4.74 7.97
N SER A 254 32.21 4.56 8.99
CA SER A 254 32.62 4.01 10.28
C SER A 254 33.14 2.57 10.18
N PHE A 255 32.58 1.77 9.27
CA PHE A 255 33.04 0.39 9.04
C PHE A 255 34.49 0.34 8.59
N PHE A 256 34.96 1.32 7.81
CA PHE A 256 36.32 1.38 7.31
C PHE A 256 37.25 2.24 8.19
N GLY A 257 36.74 3.25 8.85
CA GLY A 257 37.51 4.29 9.55
C GLY A 257 37.59 4.15 11.07
N SER A 258 36.74 3.30 11.69
CA SER A 258 36.69 3.14 13.14
C SER A 258 37.42 1.89 13.59
N ASN A 259 38.27 2.05 14.62
CA ASN A 259 38.93 0.93 15.31
C ASN A 259 38.05 0.30 16.42
N SER A 260 36.84 0.75 16.61
CA SER A 260 35.91 0.33 17.66
C SER A 260 34.54 -0.07 17.10
N ASP A 261 33.69 -0.60 17.96
CA ASP A 261 32.27 -0.88 17.64
C ASP A 261 31.58 0.33 16.99
N CYS A 262 30.60 0.06 16.09
CA CYS A 262 29.84 1.06 15.37
C CYS A 262 29.40 2.22 16.28
N PRO A 263 29.75 3.48 15.98
CA PRO A 263 29.35 4.63 16.80
C PRO A 263 27.83 4.78 16.83
N ALA A 264 27.32 5.44 17.88
CA ALA A 264 25.90 5.82 17.91
C ALA A 264 25.65 6.92 16.87
N ILE A 265 24.67 6.73 16.00
CA ILE A 265 24.27 7.68 14.95
C ILE A 265 22.81 8.03 15.19
N PHE A 266 22.51 9.30 15.38
CA PHE A 266 21.15 9.84 15.46
C PHE A 266 20.76 10.46 14.12
N ALA A 267 19.54 10.21 13.63
CA ALA A 267 19.08 10.78 12.37
C ALA A 267 17.60 11.13 12.40
N LEU A 268 17.18 12.05 11.54
CA LEU A 268 15.79 12.27 11.23
C LEU A 268 15.34 11.24 10.17
N SER A 269 14.11 10.78 10.27
CA SER A 269 13.52 9.82 9.32
C SER A 269 12.08 10.18 9.05
N GLY A 270 11.67 10.20 7.78
CA GLY A 270 10.28 10.39 7.40
C GLY A 270 9.50 9.10 7.24
N ASN A 271 10.20 8.01 7.09
CA ASN A 271 9.66 6.65 6.95
C ASN A 271 9.99 5.81 8.16
N ILE A 272 9.57 4.55 8.11
CA ILE A 272 10.00 3.56 9.09
C ILE A 272 11.53 3.46 9.03
N PRO A 273 12.23 3.78 10.14
CA PRO A 273 13.67 3.85 10.11
C PRO A 273 14.28 2.47 9.86
N PRO A 274 15.39 2.40 9.11
CA PRO A 274 16.11 1.14 8.93
C PRO A 274 16.67 0.65 10.27
N ILE A 275 16.55 -0.64 10.52
CA ILE A 275 17.12 -1.27 11.71
C ILE A 275 18.60 -1.53 11.46
N LEU A 276 19.44 -0.54 11.80
CA LEU A 276 20.89 -0.63 11.70
C LEU A 276 21.49 -0.55 13.11
N LYS A 277 22.55 -1.34 13.34
CA LYS A 277 23.27 -1.29 14.63
C LYS A 277 23.82 0.14 14.86
N GLY A 278 23.51 0.70 16.02
CA GLY A 278 23.94 2.05 16.40
C GLY A 278 23.14 3.20 15.81
N LEU A 279 22.16 2.93 14.94
CA LEU A 279 21.28 3.96 14.38
C LEU A 279 20.07 4.19 15.30
N HIS A 280 19.83 5.47 15.59
CA HIS A 280 18.69 5.96 16.37
C HIS A 280 17.95 7.01 15.54
N CYS A 281 16.67 6.81 15.27
CA CYS A 281 15.91 7.70 14.39
C CYS A 281 14.81 8.43 15.13
N PHE A 282 14.64 9.71 14.80
CA PHE A 282 13.49 10.50 15.22
C PHE A 282 12.53 10.64 14.02
N PRO A 283 11.27 10.20 14.16
CA PRO A 283 10.31 10.26 13.06
C PRO A 283 9.84 11.69 12.82
N MET A 284 9.86 12.12 11.55
CA MET A 284 9.41 13.42 11.08
C MET A 284 8.21 13.28 10.15
N ASN A 285 7.20 14.12 10.31
CA ASN A 285 6.00 14.10 9.45
C ASN A 285 6.15 14.99 8.22
N TYR A 286 7.03 14.61 7.30
CA TYR A 286 7.24 15.33 6.03
C TYR A 286 5.98 15.38 5.15
N ALA A 287 5.08 14.41 5.31
CA ALA A 287 3.82 14.38 4.57
C ALA A 287 2.89 15.52 4.99
N GLN A 288 2.83 15.86 6.27
CA GLN A 288 2.00 16.97 6.74
C GLN A 288 2.41 18.30 6.09
N LEU A 289 3.70 18.50 5.85
CA LEU A 289 4.17 19.69 5.16
C LEU A 289 3.58 19.80 3.74
N GLY A 290 3.48 18.66 3.03
CA GLY A 290 2.85 18.64 1.70
C GLY A 290 1.37 18.99 1.72
N LEU A 291 0.63 18.55 2.73
CA LEU A 291 -0.78 18.89 2.91
C LEU A 291 -0.95 20.39 3.21
N GLU A 292 -0.21 20.91 4.18
CA GLU A 292 -0.29 22.33 4.60
C GLU A 292 0.07 23.28 3.46
N VAL A 293 1.05 22.92 2.63
CA VAL A 293 1.43 23.73 1.45
C VAL A 293 0.30 23.75 0.42
N VAL A 294 -0.35 22.60 0.16
CA VAL A 294 -1.51 22.56 -0.76
C VAL A 294 -2.66 23.40 -0.19
N ASP A 295 -2.96 23.26 1.09
CA ASP A 295 -4.03 24.04 1.73
C ASP A 295 -3.76 25.53 1.63
N GLU A 296 -2.49 25.98 1.76
CA GLU A 296 -2.12 27.39 1.57
C GLU A 296 -2.32 27.85 0.13
N LEU A 297 -1.87 27.04 -0.85
CA LEU A 297 -2.01 27.37 -2.26
C LEU A 297 -3.47 27.44 -2.73
N MET A 298 -4.37 26.75 -2.02
CA MET A 298 -5.80 26.68 -2.36
C MET A 298 -6.65 27.72 -1.66
N LYS A 299 -6.10 28.53 -0.76
CA LYS A 299 -6.82 29.66 -0.19
C LYS A 299 -7.15 30.64 -1.30
N GLU A 300 -8.44 30.92 -1.53
CA GLU A 300 -8.89 31.94 -2.48
C GLU A 300 -8.33 33.30 -2.10
N ASP A 301 -7.95 34.11 -3.10
CA ASP A 301 -7.43 35.48 -2.94
C ASP A 301 -8.48 36.42 -2.29
N GLU A 302 -8.78 36.22 -1.01
CA GLU A 302 -9.58 37.17 -0.23
C GLU A 302 -8.77 38.40 0.28
N LEU A 303 -7.51 38.51 -0.12
CA LEU A 303 -6.62 39.57 0.38
C LEU A 303 -5.99 40.43 -0.73
N GLU A 304 -6.80 41.24 -1.40
CA GLU A 304 -6.36 42.60 -1.80
C GLU A 304 -6.19 43.45 -0.53
N SER A 305 -5.14 43.27 0.25
CA SER A 305 -4.72 44.22 1.25
C SER A 305 -3.21 44.25 1.40
N GLU A 306 -2.66 45.41 1.02
CA GLU A 306 -1.31 45.89 1.27
C GLU A 306 -0.97 45.77 2.77
N SER A 307 -0.35 44.69 3.20
CA SER A 307 0.51 44.53 4.39
C SER A 307 0.60 43.10 4.90
N LEU A 308 1.01 42.14 4.05
CA LEU A 308 1.39 40.83 4.55
C LEU A 308 2.88 40.86 4.89
N GLY A 309 3.17 40.94 6.19
CA GLY A 309 4.50 40.63 6.73
C GLY A 309 4.87 39.17 6.39
N ALA A 310 6.16 38.87 6.36
CA ALA A 310 6.67 37.56 6.10
C ALA A 310 5.93 36.49 6.95
N ASN A 311 5.28 35.54 6.29
CA ASN A 311 4.53 34.48 6.95
C ASN A 311 5.40 33.20 7.01
N THR A 312 5.88 32.87 8.22
CA THR A 312 6.62 31.65 8.47
C THR A 312 5.73 30.67 9.21
N VAL A 313 5.43 29.55 8.57
CA VAL A 313 4.60 28.48 9.13
C VAL A 313 5.48 27.31 9.58
N TYR A 314 5.41 27.01 10.87
CA TYR A 314 6.04 25.82 11.44
C TYR A 314 5.01 24.71 11.56
N VAL A 315 5.12 23.72 10.71
CA VAL A 315 4.25 22.54 10.75
C VAL A 315 4.67 21.64 11.92
N ARG A 316 3.78 21.46 12.88
CA ARG A 316 4.05 20.67 14.08
C ARG A 316 4.26 19.19 13.72
N ASN A 317 5.33 18.63 14.23
CA ASN A 317 5.50 17.20 14.25
C ASN A 317 4.56 16.60 15.28
N GLN A 318 3.80 15.55 14.94
CA GLN A 318 3.07 14.80 15.95
C GLN A 318 4.09 14.11 16.83
N SER A 319 3.86 14.10 18.17
CA SER A 319 4.79 13.60 19.18
C SER A 319 5.40 12.25 18.76
N GLY A 320 6.67 12.25 18.42
CA GLY A 320 7.44 11.06 18.10
C GLY A 320 8.38 10.71 19.25
N ASN A 321 8.58 9.43 19.49
CA ASN A 321 9.63 8.94 20.38
C ASN A 321 10.85 8.54 19.55
N LEU A 322 12.03 8.76 20.10
CA LEU A 322 13.27 8.30 19.47
C LEU A 322 13.23 6.76 19.37
N TYR A 323 13.30 6.26 18.13
CA TYR A 323 13.34 4.84 17.87
C TYR A 323 14.79 4.33 17.96
N THR A 324 14.99 3.34 18.83
CA THR A 324 16.31 2.70 19.03
C THR A 324 16.20 1.22 18.70
N ALA A 325 16.92 0.77 17.68
CA ALA A 325 17.14 -0.65 17.47
C ALA A 325 18.29 -1.11 18.35
N THR A 326 17.98 -1.69 19.50
CA THR A 326 19.00 -2.30 20.37
C THR A 326 19.14 -3.78 20.01
N PRO A 327 20.24 -4.25 19.44
CA PRO A 327 20.50 -5.68 19.36
C PRO A 327 20.84 -6.19 20.76
N ALA A 328 19.99 -7.03 21.32
CA ALA A 328 20.37 -7.84 22.46
C ALA A 328 21.44 -8.83 22.00
N LEU A 329 22.67 -8.69 22.49
CA LEU A 329 23.70 -9.71 22.38
C LEU A 329 23.33 -10.84 23.33
N SER A 330 22.64 -11.87 22.84
CA SER A 330 22.50 -13.11 23.59
C SER A 330 23.71 -14.00 23.36
N THR A 331 24.35 -14.38 24.46
CA THR A 331 25.35 -15.46 24.49
C THR A 331 24.69 -16.76 24.08
N VAL A 332 25.17 -17.37 23.02
CA VAL A 332 24.69 -18.64 22.48
C VAL A 332 24.94 -19.76 23.47
N ASN A 333 23.88 -20.30 24.07
CA ASN A 333 23.91 -21.55 24.82
C ASN A 333 23.68 -22.74 23.86
N LYS A 334 24.30 -23.87 24.15
CA LYS A 334 24.39 -25.07 23.29
C LYS A 334 23.07 -25.78 22.96
N ASP A 335 21.95 -25.44 23.61
CA ASP A 335 20.59 -25.88 23.22
C ASP A 335 19.83 -24.63 22.77
N GLU A 336 19.88 -24.33 21.48
CA GLU A 336 19.17 -23.18 20.91
C GLU A 336 17.65 -23.39 21.09
N PRO A 337 16.96 -22.52 21.87
CA PRO A 337 15.53 -22.58 21.97
C PRO A 337 14.89 -22.38 20.59
N SER A 338 13.95 -23.24 20.25
CA SER A 338 13.33 -23.16 18.91
C SER A 338 11.83 -23.43 18.95
N LEU A 339 11.12 -22.81 17.98
CA LEU A 339 9.72 -23.07 17.66
C LEU A 339 9.62 -23.61 16.24
N ASN A 340 8.73 -24.57 16.01
CA ASN A 340 8.39 -25.08 14.68
C ASN A 340 7.00 -24.56 14.28
N LEU A 341 6.95 -23.75 13.22
CA LEU A 341 5.72 -23.15 12.70
C LEU A 341 5.28 -23.85 11.41
N LEU A 342 4.13 -24.51 11.46
CA LEU A 342 3.43 -25.04 10.29
C LEU A 342 2.70 -23.91 9.58
N ILE A 343 3.04 -23.65 8.32
CA ILE A 343 2.51 -22.54 7.53
C ILE A 343 2.45 -22.88 6.04
N LEU A 344 1.63 -22.18 5.27
CA LEU A 344 1.55 -22.34 3.83
C LEU A 344 2.36 -21.27 3.08
N PRO A 345 2.72 -21.50 1.81
CA PRO A 345 3.38 -20.48 0.99
C PRO A 345 2.42 -19.32 0.73
N SER A 346 2.84 -18.12 1.10
CA SER A 346 2.09 -16.87 0.90
C SER A 346 3.01 -15.66 0.95
N PRO A 347 2.59 -14.48 0.47
CA PRO A 347 3.33 -13.24 0.64
C PRO A 347 3.66 -12.95 2.11
N SER A 348 2.72 -13.21 3.04
CA SER A 348 2.93 -13.05 4.48
C SER A 348 3.99 -14.01 5.04
N THR A 349 4.06 -15.24 4.54
CA THR A 349 5.12 -16.19 4.90
C THR A 349 6.48 -15.70 4.42
N ASN A 350 6.56 -15.14 3.21
CA ASN A 350 7.79 -14.59 2.66
C ASN A 350 8.25 -13.34 3.44
N ALA A 351 7.32 -12.48 3.83
CA ALA A 351 7.58 -11.33 4.66
C ALA A 351 8.06 -11.74 6.06
N LEU A 352 7.35 -12.67 6.70
CA LEU A 352 7.72 -13.22 8.00
C LEU A 352 9.14 -13.81 7.99
N LYS A 353 9.46 -14.61 6.99
CA LYS A 353 10.81 -15.20 6.82
C LYS A 353 11.91 -14.15 6.83
N LYS A 354 11.67 -12.97 6.25
CA LYS A 354 12.62 -11.86 6.24
C LYS A 354 12.77 -11.18 7.61
N LEU A 355 11.74 -11.24 8.46
CA LEU A 355 11.72 -10.61 9.77
C LEU A 355 12.23 -11.52 10.90
N LEU A 356 12.16 -12.84 10.76
CA LEU A 356 12.58 -13.81 11.78
C LEU A 356 14.03 -13.62 12.29
N PRO A 357 15.02 -13.21 11.49
CA PRO A 357 16.35 -12.90 12.02
C PRO A 357 16.35 -11.80 13.08
N HIS A 358 15.41 -10.85 13.01
CA HIS A 358 15.24 -9.83 14.06
C HIS A 358 14.71 -10.46 15.37
N PHE A 359 13.72 -11.34 15.29
CA PHE A 359 13.22 -12.08 16.44
C PHE A 359 14.33 -12.89 17.13
N TYR A 360 15.10 -13.66 16.32
CA TYR A 360 16.22 -14.43 16.84
C TYR A 360 17.26 -13.57 17.55
N ARG A 361 17.62 -12.43 16.97
CA ARG A 361 18.59 -11.50 17.61
C ARG A 361 18.08 -10.93 18.93
N GLN A 362 16.76 -10.70 19.06
CA GLN A 362 16.19 -10.15 20.29
C GLN A 362 16.03 -11.17 21.40
N THR A 363 15.70 -12.42 21.05
CA THR A 363 15.26 -13.43 22.03
C THR A 363 16.17 -14.65 22.14
N GLY A 364 17.02 -14.89 21.15
CA GLY A 364 17.77 -16.13 21.01
C GLY A 364 16.92 -17.33 20.56
N ILE A 365 15.62 -17.13 20.30
CA ILE A 365 14.69 -18.20 19.91
C ILE A 365 14.65 -18.32 18.37
N LYS A 366 14.97 -19.51 17.85
CA LYS A 366 14.89 -19.79 16.42
C LYS A 366 13.48 -20.23 16.04
N VAL A 367 12.92 -19.67 14.95
CA VAL A 367 11.67 -20.16 14.36
C VAL A 367 11.94 -20.89 13.08
N ASN A 368 11.60 -22.17 13.03
CA ASN A 368 11.72 -23.03 11.86
C ASN A 368 10.38 -23.04 11.13
N LEU A 369 10.34 -22.60 9.87
CA LEU A 369 9.14 -22.60 9.04
C LEU A 369 9.02 -23.94 8.31
N ALA A 370 7.97 -24.70 8.60
CA ALA A 370 7.54 -25.86 7.84
C ALA A 370 6.48 -25.41 6.83
N ILE A 371 6.91 -25.15 5.60
CA ILE A 371 6.06 -24.58 4.56
C ILE A 371 5.51 -25.72 3.70
N HIS A 372 4.20 -25.94 3.73
CA HIS A 372 3.50 -26.96 2.97
C HIS A 372 2.36 -26.37 2.14
N PRO A 373 2.02 -26.95 0.98
CA PRO A 373 0.84 -26.58 0.23
C PRO A 373 -0.45 -26.67 1.07
N TYR A 374 -1.46 -25.89 0.68
CA TYR A 374 -2.71 -25.76 1.43
C TYR A 374 -3.36 -27.09 1.82
N ASP A 375 -3.46 -28.04 0.87
CA ASP A 375 -4.08 -29.34 1.10
C ASP A 375 -3.27 -30.22 2.07
N GLU A 376 -1.94 -30.13 2.02
CA GLU A 376 -1.06 -30.85 2.95
C GLU A 376 -1.16 -30.30 4.37
N VAL A 377 -1.19 -28.95 4.52
CA VAL A 377 -1.43 -28.31 5.83
C VAL A 377 -2.74 -28.82 6.43
N TYR A 378 -3.81 -28.87 5.64
CA TYR A 378 -5.11 -29.36 6.11
C TYR A 378 -5.05 -30.82 6.58
N GLN A 379 -4.36 -31.70 5.84
CA GLN A 379 -4.15 -33.10 6.24
C GLN A 379 -3.33 -33.23 7.53
N ILE A 380 -2.23 -32.46 7.64
CA ILE A 380 -1.39 -32.45 8.85
C ILE A 380 -2.21 -32.00 10.06
N LEU A 381 -3.02 -30.95 9.94
CA LEU A 381 -3.89 -30.47 11.01
C LEU A 381 -4.90 -31.54 11.47
N GLY A 382 -5.46 -32.30 10.53
CA GLY A 382 -6.36 -33.44 10.84
C GLY A 382 -5.70 -34.62 11.57
N GLN A 383 -4.38 -34.73 11.45
CA GLN A 383 -3.57 -35.80 12.04
C GLN A 383 -2.47 -35.26 12.97
N LEU A 384 -2.70 -34.10 13.59
CA LEU A 384 -1.67 -33.36 14.35
C LEU A 384 -1.09 -34.20 15.52
N HIS A 385 -1.84 -35.14 16.08
CA HIS A 385 -1.35 -36.03 17.12
C HIS A 385 -0.18 -36.91 16.64
N LEU A 386 -0.04 -37.15 15.32
CA LEU A 386 1.11 -37.81 14.71
C LEU A 386 2.29 -36.85 14.44
N HIS A 387 2.06 -35.55 14.57
CA HIS A 387 3.03 -34.48 14.31
C HIS A 387 3.20 -33.54 15.51
N PRO A 388 3.45 -34.01 16.73
CA PRO A 388 3.45 -33.22 17.98
C PRO A 388 4.61 -32.23 18.06
N TYR A 389 5.51 -32.24 17.10
CA TYR A 389 6.66 -31.34 17.02
C TYR A 389 6.37 -29.96 16.47
N TYR A 390 5.16 -29.71 15.92
CA TYR A 390 4.75 -28.37 15.56
C TYR A 390 4.26 -27.60 16.78
N ASP A 391 4.86 -26.42 17.02
CA ASP A 391 4.56 -25.56 18.14
C ASP A 391 3.51 -24.52 17.80
N LEU A 392 3.65 -23.91 16.60
CA LEU A 392 2.75 -22.88 16.08
C LEU A 392 2.09 -23.40 14.79
N LEU A 393 0.82 -23.09 14.63
CA LEU A 393 -0.01 -23.56 13.52
C LEU A 393 -0.71 -22.39 12.84
N ARG A 394 -0.46 -22.20 11.55
CA ARG A 394 -1.30 -21.31 10.73
C ARG A 394 -2.50 -22.11 10.23
N ILE A 395 -3.70 -21.71 10.66
CA ILE A 395 -4.96 -22.36 10.30
C ILE A 395 -5.77 -21.39 9.42
N ASP A 396 -6.22 -21.88 8.25
CA ASP A 396 -7.08 -21.12 7.37
C ASP A 396 -8.44 -20.85 8.05
N MET A 397 -9.00 -19.65 7.84
CA MET A 397 -10.24 -19.27 8.46
C MET A 397 -11.44 -20.16 8.07
N ALA A 398 -11.40 -20.82 6.89
CA ALA A 398 -12.43 -21.74 6.46
C ALA A 398 -12.52 -23.00 7.37
N CYS A 399 -11.43 -23.37 7.99
CA CYS A 399 -11.37 -24.53 8.87
C CYS A 399 -10.97 -24.19 10.32
N PHE A 400 -10.78 -22.91 10.64
CA PHE A 400 -10.37 -22.50 11.99
C PHE A 400 -11.35 -22.98 13.07
N PRO A 401 -12.66 -22.73 13.03
CA PRO A 401 -13.57 -23.23 14.06
C PRO A 401 -13.62 -24.76 14.14
N TRP A 402 -13.43 -25.44 13.01
CA TRP A 402 -13.40 -26.91 12.95
C TRP A 402 -12.24 -27.52 13.73
N PHE A 403 -11.07 -26.86 13.71
CA PHE A 403 -9.87 -27.38 14.34
C PHE A 403 -9.59 -26.78 15.72
N ALA A 404 -9.92 -25.51 15.97
CA ALA A 404 -9.40 -24.73 17.09
C ALA A 404 -9.49 -25.44 18.44
N GLU A 405 -10.69 -25.85 18.87
CA GLU A 405 -10.89 -26.53 20.15
C GLU A 405 -10.16 -27.86 20.27
N ARG A 406 -9.88 -28.53 19.13
CA ARG A 406 -9.30 -29.87 19.11
C ARG A 406 -7.78 -29.85 19.19
N ILE A 407 -7.15 -28.85 18.55
CA ILE A 407 -5.70 -28.88 18.34
C ILE A 407 -4.96 -27.66 18.87
N LEU A 408 -5.66 -26.60 19.31
CA LEU A 408 -5.03 -25.39 19.87
C LEU A 408 -5.16 -25.30 21.37
N GLN A 409 -4.26 -24.56 21.98
CA GLN A 409 -4.37 -24.05 23.35
C GLN A 409 -5.16 -22.74 23.32
N PRO A 410 -6.07 -22.49 24.29
CA PRO A 410 -6.60 -21.14 24.52
C PRO A 410 -5.46 -20.13 24.73
N LEU A 411 -5.59 -18.94 24.19
CA LEU A 411 -4.53 -17.90 24.29
C LEU A 411 -4.19 -17.55 25.75
N ASP A 412 -5.16 -17.57 26.65
CA ASP A 412 -4.95 -17.33 28.08
C ASP A 412 -4.06 -18.39 28.75
N ASN A 413 -3.98 -19.61 28.19
CA ASN A 413 -3.09 -20.66 28.67
C ASN A 413 -1.67 -20.54 28.08
N VAL A 414 -1.50 -19.78 27.01
CA VAL A 414 -0.20 -19.55 26.37
C VAL A 414 0.60 -18.47 27.10
N GLY A 415 -0.05 -17.37 27.48
CA GLY A 415 0.59 -16.30 28.20
C GLY A 415 -0.39 -15.25 28.70
N ASN A 416 -0.08 -14.67 29.85
CA ASN A 416 -0.93 -13.65 30.49
C ASN A 416 -1.02 -12.38 29.62
N GLY A 417 -2.24 -11.90 29.37
CA GLY A 417 -2.50 -10.67 28.60
C GLY A 417 -2.24 -10.79 27.10
N LEU A 418 -2.13 -12.00 26.54
CA LEU A 418 -2.08 -12.18 25.09
C LEU A 418 -3.41 -11.79 24.43
N THR A 419 -4.53 -12.00 25.10
CA THR A 419 -5.84 -11.55 24.65
C THR A 419 -5.94 -10.02 24.53
N ASP A 420 -5.12 -9.26 25.28
CA ASP A 420 -5.07 -7.80 25.15
C ASP A 420 -4.53 -7.36 23.79
N LEU A 421 -3.65 -8.17 23.17
CA LEU A 421 -3.14 -7.92 21.82
C LEU A 421 -4.25 -7.96 20.76
N LEU A 422 -5.34 -8.68 21.03
CA LEU A 422 -6.49 -8.70 20.13
C LEU A 422 -7.17 -7.33 19.99
N SER A 423 -7.00 -6.44 20.98
CA SER A 423 -7.55 -5.08 20.95
C SER A 423 -7.02 -4.24 19.77
N SER A 424 -5.85 -4.60 19.21
CA SER A 424 -5.32 -3.99 17.98
C SER A 424 -6.08 -4.37 16.70
N PHE A 425 -7.03 -5.30 16.78
CA PHE A 425 -7.88 -5.72 15.66
C PHE A 425 -9.33 -5.31 15.90
N SER A 426 -10.07 -5.09 14.82
CA SER A 426 -11.51 -4.81 14.91
C SER A 426 -12.28 -5.99 15.53
N LYS A 427 -13.40 -5.72 16.18
CA LYS A 427 -14.25 -6.78 16.76
C LYS A 427 -14.70 -7.83 15.73
N PRO A 428 -15.12 -7.47 14.49
CA PRO A 428 -15.42 -8.47 13.47
C PRO A 428 -14.22 -9.36 13.13
N THR A 429 -13.01 -8.80 13.03
CA THR A 429 -11.79 -9.58 12.78
C THR A 429 -11.50 -10.55 13.94
N GLN A 430 -11.61 -10.09 15.20
CA GLN A 430 -11.44 -10.96 16.36
C GLN A 430 -12.43 -12.13 16.35
N GLN A 431 -13.71 -11.86 16.07
CA GLN A 431 -14.75 -12.89 16.02
C GLN A 431 -14.50 -13.95 14.95
N LYS A 432 -14.01 -13.53 13.79
CA LYS A 432 -13.86 -14.41 12.63
C LYS A 432 -12.55 -15.22 12.64
N PHE A 433 -11.48 -14.65 13.22
CA PHE A 433 -10.13 -15.23 13.14
C PHE A 433 -9.54 -15.69 14.47
N SER A 434 -10.16 -15.36 15.61
CA SER A 434 -9.58 -15.64 16.92
C SER A 434 -10.49 -16.43 17.84
N LEU A 435 -11.79 -16.21 17.76
CA LEU A 435 -12.76 -16.74 18.73
C LEU A 435 -13.48 -17.97 18.23
N VAL A 436 -13.67 -18.95 19.11
CA VAL A 436 -14.67 -20.02 18.99
C VAL A 436 -15.53 -19.96 20.23
N GLY A 437 -16.82 -19.62 20.09
CA GLY A 437 -17.61 -19.16 21.21
C GLY A 437 -16.99 -17.91 21.85
N ASP A 438 -16.83 -17.91 23.17
CA ASP A 438 -16.21 -16.82 23.92
C ASP A 438 -14.71 -17.00 24.16
N THR A 439 -14.12 -18.08 23.67
CA THR A 439 -12.71 -18.42 23.90
C THR A 439 -11.82 -18.04 22.73
N ALA A 440 -10.73 -17.31 22.99
CA ALA A 440 -9.72 -16.99 22.01
C ALA A 440 -8.68 -18.12 21.89
N TYR A 441 -8.51 -18.67 20.69
CA TYR A 441 -7.57 -19.76 20.40
C TYR A 441 -6.39 -19.35 19.53
N ALA A 442 -6.52 -18.25 18.80
CA ALA A 442 -5.49 -17.83 17.85
C ALA A 442 -5.46 -16.31 17.68
N MET A 443 -4.37 -15.81 17.10
CA MET A 443 -4.24 -14.42 16.69
C MET A 443 -4.50 -14.30 15.18
N PRO A 444 -5.21 -13.26 14.69
CA PRO A 444 -5.39 -13.04 13.25
C PRO A 444 -4.03 -12.94 12.56
N PHE A 445 -3.84 -13.70 11.49
CA PHE A 445 -2.63 -13.66 10.68
C PHE A 445 -3.02 -13.73 9.21
N ASP A 446 -2.45 -12.87 8.40
CA ASP A 446 -2.71 -12.75 6.96
C ASP A 446 -4.21 -12.65 6.55
N ALA A 447 -5.07 -12.11 7.44
CA ALA A 447 -6.49 -11.94 7.14
C ALA A 447 -6.67 -11.11 5.85
N SER A 448 -7.57 -11.55 4.97
CA SER A 448 -7.73 -11.04 3.61
C SER A 448 -9.19 -11.02 3.19
N ALA A 449 -9.52 -10.18 2.20
CA ALA A 449 -10.82 -10.18 1.53
C ALA A 449 -10.62 -10.11 0.02
N GLN A 450 -11.60 -10.59 -0.74
CA GLN A 450 -11.64 -10.39 -2.19
C GLN A 450 -11.98 -8.94 -2.51
N LEU A 451 -11.31 -8.39 -3.52
CA LEU A 451 -11.58 -7.09 -4.11
C LEU A 451 -11.73 -7.22 -5.63
N LEU A 452 -12.43 -6.28 -6.23
CA LEU A 452 -12.45 -6.10 -7.67
C LEU A 452 -11.33 -5.13 -8.07
N PHE A 453 -10.40 -5.61 -8.89
CA PHE A 453 -9.39 -4.79 -9.55
C PHE A 453 -9.74 -4.61 -11.02
N TYR A 454 -9.51 -3.43 -11.56
CA TYR A 454 -9.89 -3.10 -12.93
C TYR A 454 -8.92 -2.11 -13.57
N ARG A 455 -8.89 -2.07 -14.89
CA ARG A 455 -8.07 -1.18 -15.70
C ARG A 455 -8.78 0.18 -15.90
N LYS A 456 -8.45 1.19 -15.09
CA LYS A 456 -9.01 2.55 -15.20
C LYS A 456 -8.91 3.10 -16.63
N ASP A 457 -7.75 2.92 -17.26
CA ASP A 457 -7.49 3.41 -18.61
C ASP A 457 -8.46 2.84 -19.64
N LEU A 458 -8.91 1.58 -19.49
CA LEU A 458 -9.91 0.97 -20.35
C LEU A 458 -11.33 1.48 -20.04
N PHE A 459 -11.66 1.62 -18.76
CA PHE A 459 -12.99 2.13 -18.35
C PHE A 459 -13.16 3.62 -18.63
N GLU A 460 -12.07 4.37 -18.72
CA GLU A 460 -12.07 5.79 -19.04
C GLU A 460 -11.88 6.08 -20.55
N ASP A 461 -11.57 5.05 -21.36
CA ASP A 461 -11.37 5.20 -22.80
C ASP A 461 -12.67 5.67 -23.49
N PRO A 462 -12.66 6.82 -24.19
CA PRO A 462 -13.88 7.38 -24.79
C PRO A 462 -14.50 6.50 -25.86
N ILE A 463 -13.68 5.70 -26.58
CA ILE A 463 -14.15 4.81 -27.64
C ILE A 463 -14.84 3.60 -27.01
N LEU A 464 -14.23 2.99 -26.00
CA LEU A 464 -14.80 1.85 -25.31
C LEU A 464 -16.08 2.22 -24.58
N ARG A 465 -16.11 3.37 -23.92
CA ARG A 465 -17.33 3.89 -23.26
C ARG A 465 -18.45 4.09 -24.26
N ARG A 466 -18.15 4.67 -25.43
CA ARG A 466 -19.16 4.90 -26.45
C ARG A 466 -19.66 3.59 -27.04
N ARG A 467 -18.78 2.65 -27.37
CA ARG A 467 -19.14 1.33 -27.88
C ARG A 467 -20.00 0.53 -26.89
N TYR A 468 -19.64 0.60 -25.63
CA TYR A 468 -20.43 -0.06 -24.57
C TYR A 468 -21.84 0.52 -24.49
N TYR A 469 -21.96 1.86 -24.51
CA TYR A 469 -23.24 2.54 -24.50
C TYR A 469 -24.08 2.19 -25.75
N GLU A 470 -23.50 2.16 -26.93
CA GLU A 470 -24.20 1.80 -28.18
C GLU A 470 -24.68 0.34 -28.18
N LYS A 471 -23.97 -0.54 -27.48
CA LYS A 471 -24.36 -1.96 -27.35
C LYS A 471 -25.43 -2.19 -26.29
N THR A 472 -25.30 -1.54 -25.13
CA THR A 472 -26.07 -1.88 -23.91
C THR A 472 -27.10 -0.84 -23.53
N GLY A 473 -26.96 0.40 -23.98
CA GLY A 473 -27.72 1.55 -23.51
C GLY A 473 -27.24 2.11 -22.18
N ASN A 474 -26.26 1.49 -21.53
CA ASN A 474 -25.70 1.85 -20.23
C ASN A 474 -24.30 2.47 -20.36
N GLU A 475 -23.89 3.25 -19.37
CA GLU A 475 -22.52 3.74 -19.29
C GLU A 475 -21.56 2.63 -18.86
N LEU A 476 -20.34 2.60 -19.44
CA LEU A 476 -19.26 1.72 -18.97
C LEU A 476 -18.76 2.25 -17.63
N ALA A 477 -19.11 1.55 -16.56
CA ALA A 477 -18.75 1.87 -15.19
C ALA A 477 -18.22 0.62 -14.47
N VAL A 478 -17.59 0.82 -13.32
CA VAL A 478 -17.15 -0.28 -12.45
C VAL A 478 -18.38 -1.05 -11.96
N PRO A 479 -18.47 -2.37 -12.21
CA PRO A 479 -19.67 -3.13 -11.92
C PRO A 479 -19.94 -3.25 -10.41
N THR A 480 -21.18 -3.03 -10.02
CA THR A 480 -21.67 -3.15 -8.64
C THR A 480 -22.50 -4.41 -8.40
N SER A 481 -22.90 -5.10 -9.46
CA SER A 481 -23.60 -6.39 -9.45
C SER A 481 -22.91 -7.40 -10.36
N PHE A 482 -23.12 -8.70 -10.14
CA PHE A 482 -22.58 -9.73 -11.04
C PHE A 482 -23.21 -9.69 -12.42
N HIS A 483 -24.45 -9.23 -12.54
CA HIS A 483 -25.05 -8.99 -13.84
C HIS A 483 -24.27 -7.95 -14.66
N GLU A 484 -23.92 -6.81 -14.04
CA GLU A 484 -23.07 -5.79 -14.69
C GLU A 484 -21.66 -6.32 -14.96
N TYR A 485 -21.07 -7.07 -14.01
CA TYR A 485 -19.77 -7.68 -14.19
C TYR A 485 -19.72 -8.61 -15.40
N ASP A 486 -20.72 -9.45 -15.57
CA ASP A 486 -20.82 -10.38 -16.70
C ASP A 486 -21.03 -9.64 -18.04
N GLN A 487 -21.85 -8.58 -18.05
CA GLN A 487 -22.03 -7.71 -19.24
C GLN A 487 -20.72 -7.02 -19.64
N VAL A 488 -19.98 -6.48 -18.69
CA VAL A 488 -18.69 -5.83 -18.93
C VAL A 488 -17.65 -6.84 -19.40
N THR A 489 -17.60 -8.03 -18.77
CA THR A 489 -16.72 -9.11 -19.19
C THR A 489 -16.98 -9.51 -20.65
N GLN A 490 -18.23 -9.78 -21.01
CA GLN A 490 -18.63 -10.13 -22.36
C GLN A 490 -18.27 -9.02 -23.36
N PHE A 491 -18.49 -7.76 -22.98
CA PHE A 491 -18.14 -6.62 -23.84
C PHE A 491 -16.66 -6.60 -24.20
N PHE A 492 -15.77 -6.72 -23.21
CA PHE A 492 -14.32 -6.69 -23.46
C PHE A 492 -13.85 -7.92 -24.25
N THR A 493 -14.39 -9.09 -23.98
CA THR A 493 -14.10 -10.31 -24.76
C THR A 493 -14.47 -10.14 -26.24
N GLU A 494 -15.62 -9.56 -26.54
CA GLU A 494 -16.05 -9.27 -27.92
C GLU A 494 -15.21 -8.16 -28.61
N GLN A 495 -14.56 -7.26 -27.88
CA GLN A 495 -13.65 -6.29 -28.49
C GLN A 495 -12.40 -6.95 -29.07
N HIS A 496 -11.98 -8.10 -28.53
CA HIS A 496 -10.90 -8.90 -29.11
C HIS A 496 -11.29 -9.42 -30.52
N GLU A 497 -12.49 -9.94 -30.68
CA GLU A 497 -12.98 -10.44 -32.00
C GLU A 497 -13.01 -9.34 -33.05
N LYS A 498 -13.18 -8.08 -32.65
CA LYS A 498 -13.12 -6.89 -33.52
C LYS A 498 -11.70 -6.41 -33.82
N GLY A 499 -10.67 -7.14 -33.34
CA GLY A 499 -9.26 -6.86 -33.64
C GLY A 499 -8.68 -5.66 -32.89
N GLN A 500 -9.33 -5.18 -31.84
CA GLN A 500 -8.83 -4.05 -31.03
C GLN A 500 -7.75 -4.46 -30.01
N PHE A 501 -7.81 -5.69 -29.51
CA PHE A 501 -6.87 -6.25 -28.55
C PHE A 501 -6.30 -7.57 -29.07
N SER A 502 -5.08 -7.90 -28.64
CA SER A 502 -4.40 -9.13 -29.07
C SER A 502 -4.98 -10.40 -28.44
N ARG A 503 -5.69 -10.27 -27.30
CA ARG A 503 -6.32 -11.37 -26.54
C ARG A 503 -7.70 -10.95 -26.01
N PRO A 504 -8.57 -11.90 -25.64
CA PRO A 504 -9.76 -11.62 -24.84
C PRO A 504 -9.33 -11.00 -23.51
N ILE A 505 -9.79 -9.78 -23.24
CA ILE A 505 -9.38 -9.02 -22.04
C ILE A 505 -10.51 -8.76 -21.05
N GLY A 506 -11.61 -9.51 -21.12
CA GLY A 506 -12.73 -9.35 -20.19
C GLY A 506 -12.31 -9.66 -18.75
N ALA A 507 -12.41 -10.91 -18.38
CA ALA A 507 -11.98 -11.46 -17.10
C ALA A 507 -11.55 -12.92 -17.29
N SER A 508 -10.93 -13.52 -16.27
CA SER A 508 -10.64 -14.96 -16.24
C SER A 508 -11.52 -15.69 -15.23
N THR A 509 -11.70 -16.99 -15.41
CA THR A 509 -12.34 -17.91 -14.47
C THR A 509 -11.38 -19.04 -14.10
N THR A 510 -11.23 -19.34 -12.81
CA THR A 510 -10.23 -20.29 -12.32
C THR A 510 -10.86 -21.66 -12.06
N LEU A 511 -10.54 -22.64 -12.88
CA LEU A 511 -11.12 -23.98 -12.87
C LEU A 511 -10.16 -25.08 -12.38
N GLY A 512 -8.98 -24.73 -11.86
CA GLY A 512 -7.90 -25.68 -11.55
C GLY A 512 -8.10 -26.50 -10.27
N SER A 513 -8.99 -26.12 -9.36
CA SER A 513 -9.33 -26.90 -8.17
C SER A 513 -10.76 -26.65 -7.71
N ALA A 514 -11.34 -27.67 -7.05
CA ALA A 514 -12.69 -27.59 -6.51
C ALA A 514 -12.89 -26.40 -5.55
N GLY A 515 -11.91 -26.09 -4.70
CA GLY A 515 -12.00 -24.97 -3.78
C GLY A 515 -12.06 -23.61 -4.47
N LEU A 516 -11.34 -23.42 -5.58
CA LEU A 516 -11.38 -22.18 -6.37
C LEU A 516 -12.73 -22.00 -7.06
N ILE A 517 -13.22 -23.06 -7.71
CA ILE A 517 -14.53 -23.08 -8.36
C ILE A 517 -15.63 -22.77 -7.34
N ALA A 518 -15.58 -23.38 -6.17
CA ALA A 518 -16.53 -23.12 -5.09
C ALA A 518 -16.45 -21.66 -4.62
N SER A 519 -15.25 -21.10 -4.48
CA SER A 519 -15.05 -19.71 -4.07
C SER A 519 -15.69 -18.72 -5.08
N GLU A 520 -15.48 -18.91 -6.38
CA GLU A 520 -16.08 -18.04 -7.40
C GLU A 520 -17.60 -18.16 -7.46
N TYR A 521 -18.14 -19.38 -7.35
CA TYR A 521 -19.58 -19.62 -7.31
C TYR A 521 -20.24 -19.03 -6.04
N LEU A 522 -19.66 -19.32 -4.87
CA LEU A 522 -20.20 -18.85 -3.59
C LEU A 522 -20.16 -17.32 -3.47
N LEU A 523 -19.15 -16.66 -4.03
CA LEU A 523 -19.12 -15.20 -4.07
C LEU A 523 -20.36 -14.64 -4.76
N ARG A 524 -20.77 -15.23 -5.90
CA ARG A 524 -21.99 -14.87 -6.63
C ARG A 524 -23.25 -15.22 -5.85
N TYR A 525 -23.25 -16.42 -5.24
CA TYR A 525 -24.38 -16.91 -4.46
C TYR A 525 -24.68 -15.99 -3.25
N TYR A 526 -23.62 -15.58 -2.52
CA TYR A 526 -23.75 -14.64 -1.42
C TYR A 526 -24.18 -13.23 -1.88
N ALA A 527 -23.69 -12.77 -3.00
CA ALA A 527 -24.06 -11.48 -3.58
C ALA A 527 -25.56 -11.39 -3.94
N GLU A 528 -26.17 -12.50 -4.35
CA GLU A 528 -27.61 -12.62 -4.63
C GLU A 528 -28.45 -12.90 -3.36
N GLY A 529 -27.82 -12.87 -2.18
CA GLY A 529 -28.51 -13.07 -0.88
C GLY A 529 -28.55 -14.51 -0.39
N GLY A 530 -27.95 -15.47 -1.12
CA GLY A 530 -27.87 -16.86 -0.69
C GLY A 530 -27.02 -17.03 0.57
N ARG A 531 -27.29 -18.11 1.31
CA ARG A 531 -26.50 -18.54 2.47
C ARG A 531 -26.38 -20.05 2.44
N LEU A 532 -25.18 -20.53 2.83
CA LEU A 532 -24.95 -21.99 2.98
C LEU A 532 -25.64 -22.53 4.21
N ILE A 533 -25.68 -21.75 5.27
CA ILE A 533 -26.25 -22.13 6.56
C ILE A 533 -27.30 -21.12 6.95
N GLU A 534 -28.54 -21.55 7.05
CA GLU A 534 -29.66 -20.76 7.52
C GLU A 534 -30.02 -21.05 8.99
N GLY A 535 -31.14 -20.50 9.46
CA GLY A 535 -31.56 -20.55 10.86
C GLY A 535 -31.78 -21.95 11.45
N ASP A 536 -31.97 -22.99 10.63
CA ASP A 536 -32.08 -24.40 11.05
C ASP A 536 -30.70 -25.07 11.24
N GLY A 537 -29.62 -24.41 10.79
CA GLY A 537 -28.26 -24.91 10.90
C GLY A 537 -27.93 -26.09 9.97
N ILE A 538 -28.74 -26.32 8.95
CA ILE A 538 -28.51 -27.36 7.94
C ILE A 538 -27.82 -26.74 6.72
N PRO A 539 -26.57 -27.18 6.39
CA PRO A 539 -25.89 -26.64 5.22
C PRO A 539 -26.52 -27.13 3.92
N ARG A 540 -26.88 -26.18 3.04
CA ARG A 540 -27.47 -26.48 1.73
C ARG A 540 -27.41 -25.28 0.78
N LEU A 541 -27.55 -25.58 -0.50
CA LEU A 541 -27.79 -24.59 -1.55
C LEU A 541 -29.29 -24.53 -1.86
N GLU A 542 -29.90 -23.38 -1.64
CA GLU A 542 -31.35 -23.22 -1.78
C GLU A 542 -31.78 -22.97 -3.23
N MET A 543 -32.69 -23.83 -3.72
CA MET A 543 -33.34 -23.62 -5.03
C MET A 543 -34.53 -22.64 -4.89
N PRO A 544 -34.86 -21.84 -5.93
CA PRO A 544 -34.25 -21.80 -7.27
C PRO A 544 -33.00 -20.93 -7.41
N LEU A 545 -32.62 -20.19 -6.34
CA LEU A 545 -31.50 -19.23 -6.38
C LEU A 545 -30.19 -19.90 -6.77
N ALA A 546 -29.87 -21.01 -6.14
CA ALA A 546 -28.63 -21.74 -6.41
C ALA A 546 -28.51 -22.16 -7.88
N GLY A 547 -29.61 -22.63 -8.47
CA GLY A 547 -29.65 -23.01 -9.88
C GLY A 547 -29.49 -21.83 -10.82
N LYS A 548 -30.14 -20.68 -10.52
CA LYS A 548 -29.96 -19.43 -11.28
C LYS A 548 -28.51 -18.99 -11.27
N VAL A 549 -27.91 -18.88 -10.06
CA VAL A 549 -26.52 -18.45 -9.90
C VAL A 549 -25.54 -19.41 -10.60
N LEU A 550 -25.82 -20.71 -10.57
CA LEU A 550 -25.00 -21.69 -11.27
C LEU A 550 -25.10 -21.54 -12.80
N SER A 551 -26.31 -21.26 -13.32
CA SER A 551 -26.50 -20.95 -14.75
C SER A 551 -25.74 -19.71 -15.17
N ASP A 552 -25.79 -18.63 -14.38
CA ASP A 552 -25.08 -17.39 -14.64
C ASP A 552 -23.55 -17.60 -14.58
N TYR A 553 -23.08 -18.39 -13.62
CA TYR A 553 -21.65 -18.75 -13.52
C TYR A 553 -21.18 -19.59 -14.71
N LEU A 554 -21.95 -20.55 -15.19
CA LEU A 554 -21.64 -21.35 -16.37
C LEU A 554 -21.60 -20.49 -17.64
N HIS A 555 -22.48 -19.49 -17.72
CA HIS A 555 -22.41 -18.50 -18.81
C HIS A 555 -21.07 -17.73 -18.74
N GLN A 556 -20.69 -17.26 -17.56
CA GLN A 556 -19.39 -16.57 -17.36
C GLN A 556 -18.22 -17.45 -17.79
N VAL A 557 -18.20 -18.74 -17.39
CA VAL A 557 -17.18 -19.74 -17.80
C VAL A 557 -17.10 -19.83 -19.34
N SER A 558 -18.21 -19.69 -20.03
CA SER A 558 -18.25 -19.78 -21.52
C SER A 558 -17.71 -18.55 -22.24
N VAL A 559 -17.62 -17.40 -21.59
CA VAL A 559 -17.21 -16.10 -22.18
C VAL A 559 -15.87 -15.59 -21.64
N THR A 560 -15.27 -16.26 -20.68
CA THR A 560 -13.97 -15.90 -20.09
C THR A 560 -12.85 -16.82 -20.54
N GLU A 561 -11.61 -16.40 -20.31
CA GLU A 561 -10.47 -17.29 -20.36
C GLU A 561 -10.48 -18.21 -19.14
N ASN A 562 -10.39 -19.53 -19.37
CA ASN A 562 -10.44 -20.53 -18.33
C ASN A 562 -9.03 -20.93 -17.89
N ILE A 563 -8.72 -20.64 -16.62
CA ILE A 563 -7.43 -20.93 -16.00
C ILE A 563 -7.53 -22.27 -15.27
N HIS A 564 -6.63 -23.19 -15.58
CA HIS A 564 -6.61 -24.54 -14.98
C HIS A 564 -5.53 -24.73 -13.90
N GLU A 565 -4.85 -23.67 -13.49
CA GLU A 565 -3.94 -23.72 -12.35
C GLU A 565 -4.68 -23.88 -11.02
N LYS A 566 -4.00 -24.47 -10.05
CA LYS A 566 -4.57 -24.75 -8.71
C LYS A 566 -4.62 -23.54 -7.78
N TRP A 567 -4.28 -22.35 -8.28
CA TRP A 567 -4.25 -21.11 -7.51
C TRP A 567 -4.52 -19.89 -8.41
N TRP A 568 -4.81 -18.74 -7.84
CA TRP A 568 -5.10 -17.50 -8.58
C TRP A 568 -3.87 -16.80 -9.19
N SER A 569 -2.66 -17.32 -8.99
CA SER A 569 -1.41 -16.69 -9.44
C SER A 569 -1.38 -16.40 -10.93
N GLU A 570 -1.92 -17.31 -11.76
CA GLU A 570 -1.99 -17.10 -13.22
C GLU A 570 -2.93 -15.96 -13.61
N SER A 571 -4.11 -15.88 -12.99
CA SER A 571 -5.06 -14.78 -13.24
C SER A 571 -4.46 -13.42 -12.85
N VAL A 572 -3.75 -13.37 -11.73
CA VAL A 572 -3.04 -12.17 -11.27
C VAL A 572 -1.95 -11.79 -12.26
N ARG A 573 -1.14 -12.76 -12.72
CA ARG A 573 -0.07 -12.53 -13.71
C ARG A 573 -0.63 -12.01 -15.05
N GLN A 574 -1.75 -12.54 -15.53
CA GLN A 574 -2.42 -12.04 -16.75
C GLN A 574 -2.89 -10.59 -16.55
N PHE A 575 -3.42 -10.27 -15.38
CA PHE A 575 -3.81 -8.91 -15.06
C PHE A 575 -2.60 -7.95 -15.01
N GLU A 576 -1.47 -8.37 -14.41
CA GLU A 576 -0.21 -7.63 -14.41
C GLU A 576 0.33 -7.37 -15.82
N GLN A 577 0.16 -8.32 -16.71
CA GLN A 577 0.55 -8.20 -18.14
C GLN A 577 -0.43 -7.36 -18.95
N GLY A 578 -1.51 -6.88 -18.33
CA GLY A 578 -2.52 -6.07 -19.00
C GLY A 578 -3.46 -6.86 -19.92
N GLU A 579 -3.51 -8.17 -19.78
CA GLU A 579 -4.32 -9.08 -20.60
C GLU A 579 -5.79 -9.12 -20.17
N LEU A 580 -6.10 -8.69 -18.94
CA LEU A 580 -7.46 -8.68 -18.39
C LEU A 580 -7.91 -7.23 -18.08
N ALA A 581 -9.19 -6.94 -18.33
CA ALA A 581 -9.81 -5.66 -17.98
C ALA A 581 -10.20 -5.61 -16.51
N MET A 582 -10.61 -6.74 -15.94
CA MET A 582 -11.05 -6.89 -14.55
C MET A 582 -10.56 -8.22 -13.97
N LEU A 583 -10.36 -8.23 -12.65
CA LEU A 583 -10.06 -9.43 -11.88
C LEU A 583 -10.61 -9.31 -10.47
N ILE A 584 -11.32 -10.33 -9.99
CA ILE A 584 -11.66 -10.50 -8.57
C ILE A 584 -10.66 -11.47 -7.96
N ALA A 585 -9.90 -11.01 -6.98
CA ALA A 585 -8.97 -11.86 -6.26
C ALA A 585 -8.76 -11.37 -4.82
N TYR A 586 -8.14 -12.18 -4.00
CA TYR A 586 -7.77 -11.80 -2.65
C TYR A 586 -6.71 -10.68 -2.66
N MET A 587 -6.91 -9.65 -1.86
CA MET A 587 -6.12 -8.42 -1.85
C MET A 587 -4.61 -8.64 -1.68
N ASN A 588 -4.21 -9.65 -0.91
CA ASN A 588 -2.80 -9.95 -0.66
C ASN A 588 -2.04 -10.45 -1.90
N LEU A 589 -2.74 -10.94 -2.91
CA LEU A 589 -2.15 -11.36 -4.18
C LEU A 589 -1.76 -10.17 -5.06
N PHE A 590 -2.25 -8.96 -4.75
CA PHE A 590 -1.95 -7.72 -5.48
C PHE A 590 -0.76 -6.94 -4.94
N ASN A 591 -0.12 -7.38 -3.86
CA ASN A 591 1.04 -6.68 -3.33
C ASN A 591 2.22 -6.67 -4.32
N ASP A 592 2.36 -7.72 -5.13
CA ASP A 592 3.37 -7.75 -6.20
C ASP A 592 2.99 -6.86 -7.39
N VAL A 593 1.69 -6.71 -7.68
CA VAL A 593 1.15 -5.82 -8.73
C VAL A 593 1.48 -4.35 -8.47
N ALA A 594 1.63 -3.95 -7.21
CA ALA A 594 2.02 -2.59 -6.84
C ALA A 594 3.38 -2.14 -7.43
N HIS A 595 4.18 -3.07 -7.89
CA HIS A 595 5.49 -2.82 -8.51
C HIS A 595 5.49 -3.00 -10.03
N SER A 596 4.33 -3.27 -10.63
CA SER A 596 4.19 -3.48 -12.08
C SER A 596 3.98 -2.17 -12.85
N ASP A 597 4.33 -2.18 -14.15
CA ASP A 597 4.15 -1.02 -15.05
C ASP A 597 2.70 -0.61 -15.24
N ILE A 598 1.75 -1.51 -14.98
CA ILE A 598 0.33 -1.19 -15.10
C ILE A 598 -0.24 -0.58 -13.82
N PHE A 599 0.49 -0.56 -12.72
CA PHE A 599 0.00 -0.08 -11.42
C PHE A 599 -0.69 1.30 -11.48
N PRO A 600 -0.16 2.33 -12.17
CA PRO A 600 -0.82 3.62 -12.28
C PRO A 600 -2.19 3.58 -12.98
N LYS A 601 -2.46 2.50 -13.75
CA LYS A 601 -3.70 2.29 -14.52
C LYS A 601 -4.72 1.42 -13.78
N ILE A 602 -4.39 0.94 -12.57
CA ILE A 602 -5.25 0.04 -11.80
C ILE A 602 -6.22 0.85 -10.94
N GLY A 603 -7.50 0.46 -10.99
CA GLY A 603 -8.51 0.81 -10.02
C GLY A 603 -8.84 -0.38 -9.13
N TYR A 604 -9.40 -0.11 -7.98
CA TYR A 604 -9.89 -1.11 -7.05
C TYR A 604 -11.24 -0.71 -6.49
N ALA A 605 -12.09 -1.69 -6.25
CA ALA A 605 -13.44 -1.50 -5.76
C ALA A 605 -13.88 -2.71 -4.91
N SER A 606 -15.00 -2.55 -4.22
CA SER A 606 -15.71 -3.67 -3.63
C SER A 606 -16.10 -4.69 -4.69
N VAL A 607 -16.17 -5.97 -4.32
CA VAL A 607 -16.70 -7.00 -5.22
C VAL A 607 -18.15 -6.71 -5.60
N PRO A 608 -18.61 -7.13 -6.79
CA PRO A 608 -20.01 -7.03 -7.15
C PRO A 608 -20.93 -7.65 -6.09
N GLY A 609 -22.03 -6.95 -5.74
CA GLY A 609 -22.90 -7.31 -4.63
C GLY A 609 -22.41 -6.87 -3.24
N GLY A 610 -21.17 -6.36 -3.12
CA GLY A 610 -20.65 -5.73 -1.90
C GLY A 610 -20.45 -6.68 -0.72
N LEU A 611 -20.39 -8.00 -0.94
CA LEU A 611 -20.21 -9.00 0.11
C LEU A 611 -19.03 -9.93 -0.23
N PRO A 612 -17.79 -9.51 0.04
CA PRO A 612 -16.60 -10.27 -0.34
C PRO A 612 -16.45 -11.53 0.50
N GLN A 613 -15.86 -12.56 -0.09
CA GLN A 613 -15.39 -13.69 0.70
C GLN A 613 -14.11 -13.33 1.44
N LEU A 614 -14.03 -13.82 2.67
CA LEU A 614 -12.85 -13.69 3.51
C LEU A 614 -11.86 -14.82 3.23
N GLY A 615 -10.61 -14.51 3.35
CA GLY A 615 -9.49 -15.45 3.25
C GLY A 615 -8.46 -15.20 4.32
N GLY A 616 -7.32 -15.87 4.19
CA GLY A 616 -6.26 -15.80 5.18
C GLY A 616 -6.50 -16.74 6.35
N GLY A 617 -5.88 -16.49 7.47
CA GLY A 617 -5.98 -17.38 8.61
C GLY A 617 -5.53 -16.76 9.91
N ALA A 618 -5.33 -17.65 10.88
CA ALA A 618 -4.90 -17.32 12.23
C ALA A 618 -3.70 -18.17 12.64
N LEU A 619 -2.90 -17.63 13.55
CA LEU A 619 -1.81 -18.35 14.21
C LEU A 619 -2.27 -18.79 15.60
N GLY A 620 -2.25 -20.10 15.85
CA GLY A 620 -2.54 -20.70 17.13
C GLY A 620 -1.36 -21.50 17.68
N VAL A 621 -1.33 -21.74 18.98
CA VAL A 621 -0.34 -22.60 19.63
C VAL A 621 -0.89 -24.01 19.71
N SER A 622 -0.13 -24.98 19.19
CA SER A 622 -0.49 -26.38 19.24
C SER A 622 -0.73 -26.85 20.69
N ARG A 623 -1.82 -27.59 20.92
CA ARG A 623 -2.08 -28.19 22.24
C ARG A 623 -1.01 -29.20 22.66
N TYR A 624 -0.22 -29.71 21.72
CA TYR A 624 0.86 -30.65 21.97
C TYR A 624 2.19 -29.96 22.30
N SER A 625 2.29 -28.63 22.05
CA SER A 625 3.51 -27.88 22.36
C SER A 625 3.70 -27.69 23.86
N GLN A 626 4.93 -27.89 24.32
CA GLN A 626 5.37 -27.58 25.69
C GLN A 626 6.15 -26.26 25.76
N LYS A 627 6.13 -25.47 24.68
CA LYS A 627 6.95 -24.27 24.53
C LYS A 627 6.10 -22.99 24.53
N SER A 628 4.99 -22.98 25.29
CA SER A 628 4.06 -21.83 25.33
C SER A 628 4.75 -20.53 25.68
N HIS A 629 5.75 -20.53 26.57
CA HIS A 629 6.53 -19.35 26.94
C HIS A 629 7.39 -18.78 25.79
N TYR A 630 7.86 -19.60 24.85
CA TYR A 630 8.51 -19.12 23.63
C TYR A 630 7.48 -18.61 22.62
N ALA A 631 6.32 -19.24 22.53
CA ALA A 631 5.21 -18.80 21.70
C ALA A 631 4.67 -17.43 22.17
N GLU A 632 4.58 -17.19 23.49
CA GLU A 632 4.22 -15.89 24.04
C GLU A 632 5.18 -14.79 23.58
N GLN A 633 6.50 -15.03 23.67
CA GLN A 633 7.51 -14.07 23.20
C GLN A 633 7.39 -13.82 21.70
N PHE A 634 7.11 -14.87 20.91
CA PHE A 634 6.91 -14.74 19.47
C PHE A 634 5.67 -13.88 19.17
N TYR A 635 4.55 -14.07 19.86
CA TYR A 635 3.35 -13.26 19.66
C TYR A 635 3.59 -11.80 20.03
N ARG A 636 4.20 -11.52 21.19
CA ARG A 636 4.51 -10.14 21.61
C ARG A 636 5.41 -9.42 20.61
N TRP A 637 6.34 -10.14 20.02
CA TRP A 637 7.20 -9.61 18.96
C TRP A 637 6.41 -9.41 17.65
N LEU A 638 5.71 -10.43 17.16
CA LEU A 638 5.03 -10.42 15.86
C LEU A 638 3.93 -9.34 15.81
N TYR A 639 3.18 -9.19 16.90
CA TYR A 639 2.07 -8.23 17.00
C TYR A 639 2.49 -6.89 17.61
N SER A 640 3.78 -6.60 17.71
CA SER A 640 4.24 -5.24 17.95
C SER A 640 3.98 -4.36 16.71
N PRO A 641 3.56 -3.10 16.89
CA PRO A 641 3.20 -2.23 15.76
C PRO A 641 4.27 -2.17 14.67
N ILE A 642 5.53 -2.06 15.07
CA ILE A 642 6.65 -1.98 14.13
C ILE A 642 6.83 -3.25 13.28
N VAL A 643 6.66 -4.43 13.85
CA VAL A 643 6.81 -5.70 13.11
C VAL A 643 5.63 -5.91 12.18
N MET A 644 4.41 -5.55 12.63
CA MET A 644 3.21 -5.61 11.79
C MET A 644 3.31 -4.68 10.58
N ASP A 645 3.77 -3.45 10.77
CA ASP A 645 4.00 -2.50 9.67
C ASP A 645 5.04 -3.02 8.68
N HIS A 646 6.16 -3.55 9.18
CA HIS A 646 7.18 -4.15 8.30
C HIS A 646 6.68 -5.39 7.58
N LEU A 647 5.81 -6.19 8.22
CA LEU A 647 5.19 -7.34 7.56
C LEU A 647 4.40 -6.90 6.32
N ILE A 648 3.61 -5.82 6.44
CA ILE A 648 2.85 -5.26 5.31
C ILE A 648 3.79 -4.67 4.25
N LEU A 649 4.77 -3.87 4.65
CA LEU A 649 5.72 -3.24 3.71
C LEU A 649 6.54 -4.25 2.92
N LEU A 650 6.77 -5.44 3.47
CA LEU A 650 7.41 -6.56 2.79
C LEU A 650 6.47 -7.42 1.94
N GLY A 651 5.25 -6.95 1.69
CA GLY A 651 4.25 -7.62 0.88
C GLY A 651 3.38 -8.63 1.63
N GLY A 652 3.52 -8.74 2.94
CA GLY A 652 2.61 -9.52 3.78
C GLY A 652 1.31 -8.77 4.03
N ASN A 653 0.47 -9.34 4.86
CA ASN A 653 -0.82 -8.77 5.22
C ASN A 653 -1.04 -8.81 6.72
N SER A 654 -1.44 -7.69 7.29
CA SER A 654 -1.87 -7.57 8.68
C SER A 654 -2.96 -6.51 8.75
N ASN A 655 -4.05 -6.81 9.46
CA ASN A 655 -5.22 -5.94 9.55
C ASN A 655 -5.38 -5.36 10.95
N HIS A 656 -4.28 -4.93 11.56
CA HIS A 656 -4.35 -4.17 12.80
C HIS A 656 -4.91 -2.77 12.53
N GLN A 657 -5.59 -2.18 13.51
CA GLN A 657 -6.30 -0.91 13.32
C GLN A 657 -5.38 0.28 13.01
N ASP A 658 -4.13 0.22 13.46
CA ASP A 658 -3.21 1.35 13.41
C ASP A 658 -2.52 1.54 12.05
N PHE A 659 -2.58 0.55 11.13
CA PHE A 659 -1.90 0.66 9.83
C PHE A 659 -2.39 1.84 8.98
N SER A 660 -3.65 2.27 9.16
CA SER A 660 -4.23 3.39 8.41
C SER A 660 -3.55 4.74 8.68
N HIS A 661 -2.81 4.83 9.78
CA HIS A 661 -1.99 5.99 10.12
C HIS A 661 -0.61 5.94 9.46
N ASN A 662 -0.20 4.80 8.92
CA ASN A 662 1.05 4.65 8.20
C ASN A 662 0.86 5.03 6.73
N GLN A 663 1.23 6.26 6.39
CA GLN A 663 1.08 6.81 5.04
C GLN A 663 1.88 6.04 3.98
N GLU A 664 3.04 5.49 4.33
CA GLU A 664 3.84 4.68 3.42
C GLU A 664 3.10 3.41 2.99
N ILE A 665 2.42 2.74 3.93
CA ILE A 665 1.59 1.57 3.63
C ILE A 665 0.44 1.98 2.69
N CYS A 666 -0.29 3.05 3.03
CA CYS A 666 -1.42 3.51 2.23
C CYS A 666 -1.01 4.00 0.84
N HIS A 667 0.19 4.57 0.72
CA HIS A 667 0.75 4.99 -0.57
C HIS A 667 1.16 3.79 -1.43
N ARG A 668 1.87 2.84 -0.85
CA ARG A 668 2.37 1.64 -1.54
C ARG A 668 1.25 0.67 -1.93
N TYR A 669 0.25 0.53 -1.07
CA TYR A 669 -0.89 -0.36 -1.22
C TYR A 669 -2.21 0.41 -1.05
N PRO A 670 -2.61 1.24 -2.04
CA PRO A 670 -3.72 2.19 -1.88
C PRO A 670 -5.09 1.52 -1.73
N TRP A 671 -5.22 0.22 -2.00
CA TRP A 671 -6.43 -0.56 -1.74
C TRP A 671 -6.60 -1.00 -0.28
N MET A 672 -5.56 -0.91 0.56
CA MET A 672 -5.58 -1.39 1.94
C MET A 672 -6.69 -0.78 2.80
N PRO A 673 -6.98 0.54 2.76
CA PRO A 673 -8.08 1.10 3.53
C PRO A 673 -9.45 0.51 3.14
N LEU A 674 -9.69 0.29 1.83
CA LEU A 674 -10.89 -0.40 1.36
C LEU A 674 -10.91 -1.86 1.83
N ALA A 675 -9.80 -2.58 1.67
CA ALA A 675 -9.68 -3.97 2.07
C ALA A 675 -9.97 -4.20 3.56
N TYR A 676 -9.51 -3.30 4.42
CA TYR A 676 -9.82 -3.32 5.84
C TYR A 676 -11.34 -3.21 6.11
N GLN A 677 -12.04 -2.33 5.39
CA GLN A 677 -13.50 -2.22 5.49
C GLN A 677 -14.18 -3.50 4.98
N GLU A 678 -13.68 -4.06 3.89
CA GLU A 678 -14.22 -5.29 3.30
C GLU A 678 -14.05 -6.51 4.22
N ILE A 679 -12.93 -6.63 4.93
CA ILE A 679 -12.71 -7.70 5.93
C ILE A 679 -13.75 -7.61 7.05
N ASN A 680 -14.09 -6.40 7.49
CA ASN A 680 -15.07 -6.23 8.56
C ASN A 680 -16.47 -6.71 8.16
N ARG A 681 -16.89 -6.49 6.91
CA ARG A 681 -18.21 -6.87 6.40
C ARG A 681 -18.27 -8.19 5.63
N GLY A 682 -17.11 -8.71 5.22
CA GLY A 682 -17.02 -9.92 4.40
C GLY A 682 -17.57 -11.15 5.10
N ILE A 683 -17.85 -12.17 4.32
CA ILE A 683 -18.48 -13.42 4.76
C ILE A 683 -17.57 -14.62 4.48
N ARG A 684 -17.58 -15.57 5.42
CA ARG A 684 -17.21 -16.98 5.20
C ARG A 684 -17.90 -17.81 6.28
N GLU A 685 -18.80 -18.70 5.87
CA GLU A 685 -19.67 -19.42 6.79
C GLU A 685 -18.93 -20.66 7.34
N SER A 686 -17.98 -20.45 8.23
CA SER A 686 -17.17 -21.51 8.84
C SER A 686 -17.71 -22.05 10.17
N SER A 687 -18.85 -21.51 10.64
CA SER A 687 -19.51 -21.95 11.89
C SER A 687 -21.01 -22.00 11.72
N ILE A 688 -21.65 -22.95 12.44
CA ILE A 688 -23.10 -23.07 12.49
C ILE A 688 -23.64 -22.26 13.69
N PRO A 689 -24.77 -21.54 13.53
CA PRO A 689 -25.51 -21.01 14.67
C PRO A 689 -25.75 -22.15 15.70
N ASN A 690 -25.70 -21.84 16.98
CA ASN A 690 -25.77 -22.81 18.09
C ASN A 690 -24.47 -23.59 18.38
N GLY A 691 -23.32 -23.17 17.84
CA GLY A 691 -22.01 -23.68 18.20
C GLY A 691 -21.71 -25.12 17.72
N LYS A 692 -22.46 -25.63 16.75
CA LYS A 692 -22.08 -26.88 16.07
C LYS A 692 -20.87 -26.64 15.17
N LEU A 693 -20.00 -27.64 15.11
CA LEU A 693 -18.85 -27.59 14.24
C LEU A 693 -19.26 -27.84 12.79
N PHE A 694 -18.72 -27.02 11.88
CA PHE A 694 -18.95 -27.13 10.45
C PHE A 694 -17.60 -27.11 9.70
N ASN A 695 -17.42 -28.09 8.82
CA ASN A 695 -16.23 -28.18 8.00
C ASN A 695 -16.45 -27.49 6.65
N LEU A 696 -16.30 -26.17 6.63
CA LEU A 696 -16.50 -25.36 5.42
C LEU A 696 -15.52 -25.77 4.30
N ARG A 697 -14.28 -26.12 4.63
CA ARG A 697 -13.31 -26.58 3.62
C ARG A 697 -13.82 -27.82 2.87
N GLN A 698 -14.40 -28.78 3.58
CA GLN A 698 -14.99 -29.95 2.96
C GLN A 698 -16.22 -29.58 2.12
N ALA A 699 -17.04 -28.65 2.61
CA ALA A 699 -18.20 -28.14 1.87
C ALA A 699 -17.78 -27.47 0.54
N GLU A 700 -16.75 -26.65 0.56
CA GLU A 700 -16.19 -26.02 -0.65
C GLU A 700 -15.70 -27.07 -1.66
N VAL A 701 -15.04 -28.13 -1.20
CA VAL A 701 -14.63 -29.25 -2.09
C VAL A 701 -15.84 -29.92 -2.72
N ILE A 702 -16.87 -30.22 -1.95
CA ILE A 702 -18.10 -30.86 -2.45
C ILE A 702 -18.79 -29.97 -3.50
N ILE A 703 -18.95 -28.68 -3.20
CA ILE A 703 -19.57 -27.70 -4.10
C ILE A 703 -18.78 -27.62 -5.41
N GLY A 704 -17.47 -27.45 -5.32
CA GLY A 704 -16.62 -27.32 -6.51
C GLY A 704 -16.57 -28.58 -7.35
N GLN A 705 -16.58 -29.77 -6.74
CA GLN A 705 -16.68 -31.06 -7.47
C GLN A 705 -18.02 -31.18 -8.20
N GLY A 706 -19.13 -30.84 -7.54
CA GLY A 706 -20.44 -30.80 -8.19
C GLY A 706 -20.46 -29.86 -9.39
N ILE A 707 -19.95 -28.62 -9.23
CA ILE A 707 -19.90 -27.64 -10.33
C ILE A 707 -18.99 -28.15 -11.46
N THR A 708 -17.86 -28.78 -11.14
CA THR A 708 -16.98 -29.40 -12.15
C THR A 708 -17.73 -30.43 -13.00
N ASN A 709 -18.64 -31.19 -12.41
CA ASN A 709 -19.46 -32.16 -13.15
C ASN A 709 -20.40 -31.46 -14.16
N VAL A 710 -20.97 -30.33 -13.83
CA VAL A 710 -21.78 -29.54 -14.78
C VAL A 710 -20.92 -28.92 -15.88
N VAL A 711 -19.78 -28.33 -15.51
CA VAL A 711 -18.84 -27.76 -16.50
C VAL A 711 -18.42 -28.82 -17.53
N ASN A 712 -18.20 -30.05 -17.07
CA ASN A 712 -17.86 -31.18 -17.91
C ASN A 712 -19.09 -31.91 -18.54
N LYS A 713 -20.29 -31.33 -18.37
CA LYS A 713 -21.56 -31.86 -18.93
C LYS A 713 -21.90 -33.29 -18.45
N ILE A 714 -21.49 -33.65 -17.24
CA ILE A 714 -21.76 -34.96 -16.63
C ILE A 714 -23.13 -34.95 -15.93
N MET A 715 -23.54 -33.80 -15.36
CA MET A 715 -24.79 -33.61 -14.64
C MET A 715 -25.51 -32.33 -15.15
N THR A 716 -26.83 -32.28 -14.98
CA THR A 716 -27.61 -31.07 -15.11
C THR A 716 -27.43 -30.17 -13.89
N ILE A 717 -27.91 -28.91 -13.96
CA ILE A 717 -27.87 -27.96 -12.84
C ILE A 717 -28.65 -28.52 -11.64
N GLU A 718 -29.85 -29.04 -11.88
CA GLU A 718 -30.75 -29.56 -10.85
C GLU A 718 -30.11 -30.81 -10.17
N GLU A 719 -29.64 -31.76 -10.95
CA GLU A 719 -28.94 -32.95 -10.43
C GLU A 719 -27.69 -32.57 -9.61
N THR A 720 -27.00 -31.54 -10.02
CA THR A 720 -25.82 -31.03 -9.31
C THR A 720 -26.15 -30.44 -7.96
N ILE A 721 -27.16 -29.57 -7.90
CA ILE A 721 -27.57 -28.96 -6.61
C ILE A 721 -28.08 -30.07 -5.65
N GLU A 722 -28.83 -31.05 -6.14
CA GLU A 722 -29.29 -32.16 -5.34
C GLU A 722 -28.11 -33.00 -4.83
N TYR A 723 -27.15 -33.36 -5.70
CA TYR A 723 -25.90 -34.04 -5.34
C TYR A 723 -25.13 -33.32 -4.25
N ILE A 724 -24.91 -31.99 -4.44
CA ILE A 724 -24.20 -31.17 -3.47
C ILE A 724 -24.91 -31.21 -2.12
N ASN A 725 -26.24 -30.98 -2.08
CA ASN A 725 -27.00 -30.95 -0.85
C ASN A 725 -26.99 -32.27 -0.08
N GLN A 726 -27.09 -33.38 -0.78
CA GLN A 726 -26.97 -34.72 -0.16
C GLN A 726 -25.60 -34.91 0.50
N ARG A 727 -24.53 -34.49 -0.18
CA ARG A 727 -23.15 -34.65 0.33
C ARG A 727 -22.86 -33.66 1.48
N LEU A 728 -23.35 -32.44 1.40
CA LEU A 728 -23.18 -31.44 2.47
C LEU A 728 -23.78 -31.92 3.80
N LEU A 729 -24.94 -32.56 3.73
CA LEU A 729 -25.60 -33.11 4.93
C LEU A 729 -24.80 -34.20 5.62
N VAL A 730 -24.12 -35.05 4.85
CA VAL A 730 -23.42 -36.26 5.36
C VAL A 730 -21.99 -35.92 5.77
N ASP A 731 -21.27 -35.17 4.96
CA ASP A 731 -19.81 -35.11 5.01
C ASP A 731 -19.25 -33.90 5.78
N THR A 732 -20.08 -32.91 6.15
CA THR A 732 -19.58 -31.64 6.72
C THR A 732 -19.94 -31.42 8.17
N GLN A 733 -20.89 -32.15 8.73
CA GLN A 733 -21.29 -32.06 10.13
C GLN A 733 -20.50 -33.07 10.98
N GLY A 734 -19.80 -32.60 11.99
CA GLY A 734 -19.14 -33.44 12.99
C GLY A 734 -19.94 -33.50 14.29
N GLU A 735 -19.90 -34.65 14.94
CA GLU A 735 -20.25 -34.74 16.36
C GLU A 735 -19.18 -34.07 17.20
N ARG A 736 -19.60 -33.34 18.27
CA ARG A 736 -18.68 -32.69 19.24
C ARG A 736 -17.91 -33.73 20.02
#